data_2e9f91a4d796b7eea4910f82659e5048
#
_entry.id   2e9f91a4d796b7eea4910f82659e5048
#
_cell.length_a   1.000
_cell.length_b   1.000
_cell.length_c   1.000
_cell.angle_alpha   90.00
_cell.angle_beta   90.00
_cell.angle_gamma   90.00
#
_symmetry.space_group_name_H-M   'P 1'
#
loop_
_entity.id
_entity.type
_entity.pdbx_description
1 polymer ?
#
loop_
_entity_poly.entity_id
_entity_poly.type
_entity_poly.pdbx_seq_one_letter_code
_entity_poly.pdbx_strand_id
1 'polypeptide(L)'
;MKQESRTNINRVKKDISSPDSFTPPEELKRQLITTMQSIYDEEDIEAVERAYKVAYKAHEKQKRKSGEPYIIHPICVAIILAELELDKETIMAGLLHDVVEDTETTHEDIVRDFGEEVAQLVDGVTKLGQLSYSKDKIEVQAENLRKMFLAMAKDIRVILIKLADRLHNMRTMQFMRPEKQKEKSRETMDIYAPIAHRLGISKIKVELDDLALRYLKPDVYEDLERSLDSAKEEREAFIQEIVDEVKGHIDHAGIKAEIDGRVKHMFSIYKKMVNQHKTIDQIYDLFAVRIKVDTVKDCYAALGIIHEMYKPIPGRFKDYIAMPKPNMYQSLHTTLIGPEGHPFEIQIRTFEMHRVAEYGIAAHWKYKENNNTKGLNKEEEKLSWLREVLEWQRDMDDNKEVLSLLKTNLDLFAEQVYCFTPNGDVKNLANGSTPIDFAYSIHSAVGNKMVGARVNGRQVPFDYHLQNGDRVEIITSQNSKGPSRDWLGIVKSAQARSKINQWFKRQFKEENIVRGKELLEKYCKSKSIRLPELMKPEYIKKVELKYGFKDWDSVCAAVGHGGLKEGQVINKMQEEDRKIQKQKITDEQILQKTTEAAQAAAANPEKKKDEKSKGGIVVRGANDVAVRFSKCCNPVPGDEIVGFITRGRGISIHRTDCVNLLNMPESDRARLIEAEWQVSEADTTQTYTTEINIYANNRKGLLAEVSKIFLELDIDIITINVSNNKKGRATLSMSFDITGVEQLNRIIAKIRNVEGVIDIERTAG
;
A
#
# COMPACT_ATOMS: atom_id res chain seq x y z
N MET A 1 -32.60 -24.32 20.94
CA MET A 1 -32.31 -23.86 19.57
C MET A 1 -31.30 -22.71 19.58
N LYS A 2 -30.19 -22.76 20.34
CA LYS A 2 -29.12 -21.73 20.37
C LYS A 2 -27.70 -22.31 20.31
N GLN A 3 -27.57 -23.60 19.99
CA GLN A 3 -26.26 -24.28 19.93
C GLN A 3 -25.75 -24.55 18.51
N GLU A 4 -26.56 -24.32 17.46
CA GLU A 4 -26.15 -24.64 16.08
C GLU A 4 -25.44 -23.53 15.33
N SER A 5 -25.42 -22.28 15.82
CA SER A 5 -24.73 -21.17 15.14
C SER A 5 -23.20 -21.13 15.36
N ARG A 6 -22.67 -21.89 16.35
CA ARG A 6 -21.24 -21.92 16.66
C ARG A 6 -20.42 -22.87 15.80
N THR A 7 -21.05 -23.80 15.12
CA THR A 7 -20.38 -24.84 14.31
C THR A 7 -20.11 -24.43 12.87
N ASN A 8 -20.73 -23.36 12.37
CA ASN A 8 -20.60 -22.98 10.95
C ASN A 8 -19.32 -22.22 10.58
N ILE A 9 -18.67 -21.52 11.53
CA ILE A 9 -17.39 -20.82 11.24
C ILE A 9 -16.25 -21.82 11.02
N ASN A 10 -16.31 -23.01 11.63
CA ASN A 10 -15.34 -24.08 11.43
C ASN A 10 -15.65 -24.96 10.20
N ARG A 11 -16.86 -24.93 9.65
CA ARG A 11 -17.22 -25.69 8.44
C ARG A 11 -16.65 -25.10 7.15
N VAL A 12 -16.53 -23.77 7.06
CA VAL A 12 -15.89 -23.13 5.89
C VAL A 12 -14.37 -23.38 5.85
N LYS A 13 -13.74 -23.79 6.96
CA LYS A 13 -12.32 -24.17 7.03
C LYS A 13 -12.02 -25.59 6.51
N LYS A 14 -13.01 -26.43 6.27
CA LYS A 14 -12.77 -27.88 6.07
C LYS A 14 -12.87 -28.40 4.63
N ASP A 15 -13.40 -27.65 3.67
CA ASP A 15 -13.76 -28.20 2.35
C ASP A 15 -13.12 -27.53 1.13
N ILE A 16 -11.90 -26.99 1.25
CA ILE A 16 -11.13 -26.54 0.07
C ILE A 16 -9.90 -27.44 -0.13
N SER A 17 -10.09 -28.75 -0.10
CA SER A 17 -9.01 -29.71 -0.29
C SER A 17 -9.00 -30.40 -1.65
N SER A 18 -9.98 -30.16 -2.52
CA SER A 18 -9.94 -30.63 -3.90
C SER A 18 -10.50 -29.59 -4.88
N PRO A 19 -9.98 -29.52 -6.12
CA PRO A 19 -10.46 -28.58 -7.14
C PRO A 19 -11.93 -28.76 -7.54
N ASP A 20 -12.56 -29.84 -7.13
CA ASP A 20 -13.92 -30.22 -7.53
C ASP A 20 -15.00 -30.05 -6.45
N SER A 21 -14.67 -29.53 -5.25
CA SER A 21 -15.62 -29.35 -4.16
C SER A 21 -15.77 -27.90 -3.72
N PHE A 22 -16.33 -27.05 -4.58
CA PHE A 22 -16.78 -25.70 -4.18
C PHE A 22 -18.25 -25.74 -3.73
N THR A 23 -18.60 -24.87 -2.78
CA THR A 23 -20.01 -24.68 -2.35
C THR A 23 -20.82 -24.11 -3.51
N PRO A 24 -21.94 -24.73 -3.92
CA PRO A 24 -22.73 -24.25 -5.04
C PRO A 24 -23.25 -22.82 -4.81
N PRO A 25 -23.33 -21.98 -5.87
CA PRO A 25 -23.83 -20.61 -5.76
C PRO A 25 -25.20 -20.48 -5.07
N GLU A 26 -26.10 -21.42 -5.29
CA GLU A 26 -27.43 -21.43 -4.66
C GLU A 26 -27.39 -21.70 -3.15
N GLU A 27 -26.41 -22.45 -2.68
CA GLU A 27 -26.21 -22.67 -1.25
C GLU A 27 -25.61 -21.42 -0.58
N LEU A 28 -24.65 -20.77 -1.22
CA LEU A 28 -24.09 -19.51 -0.77
C LEU A 28 -25.14 -18.39 -0.78
N LYS A 29 -26.03 -18.35 -1.79
CA LYS A 29 -27.17 -17.45 -1.81
C LYS A 29 -28.08 -17.69 -0.60
N ARG A 30 -28.42 -18.94 -0.30
CA ARG A 30 -29.21 -19.28 0.90
C ARG A 30 -28.53 -18.84 2.19
N GLN A 31 -27.22 -19.01 2.28
CA GLN A 31 -26.45 -18.54 3.43
C GLN A 31 -26.51 -17.00 3.56
N LEU A 32 -26.36 -16.26 2.46
CA LEU A 32 -26.50 -14.79 2.45
C LEU A 32 -27.88 -14.37 2.97
N ILE A 33 -28.93 -14.94 2.41
CA ILE A 33 -30.32 -14.63 2.82
C ILE A 33 -30.55 -14.98 4.30
N THR A 34 -30.10 -16.15 4.75
CA THR A 34 -30.24 -16.56 6.16
C THR A 34 -29.49 -15.60 7.10
N THR A 35 -28.31 -15.13 6.70
CA THR A 35 -27.55 -14.12 7.46
C THR A 35 -28.33 -12.81 7.53
N MET A 36 -28.97 -12.42 6.43
CA MET A 36 -29.76 -11.18 6.36
C MET A 36 -31.09 -11.26 7.12
N GLN A 37 -31.79 -12.38 7.10
CA GLN A 37 -33.12 -12.56 7.74
C GLN A 37 -33.15 -12.22 9.23
N SER A 38 -32.02 -12.32 9.92
CA SER A 38 -31.93 -11.97 11.34
C SER A 38 -31.76 -10.48 11.61
N ILE A 39 -31.53 -9.67 10.57
CA ILE A 39 -31.01 -8.29 10.71
C ILE A 39 -31.80 -7.29 9.85
N TYR A 40 -32.23 -7.69 8.63
CA TYR A 40 -32.83 -6.83 7.60
C TYR A 40 -34.30 -7.19 7.38
N ASP A 41 -35.05 -6.24 6.83
CA ASP A 41 -36.43 -6.48 6.44
C ASP A 41 -36.55 -7.21 5.08
N GLU A 42 -37.79 -7.60 4.71
CA GLU A 42 -38.02 -8.35 3.47
C GLU A 42 -37.71 -7.52 2.21
N GLU A 43 -37.95 -6.20 2.24
CA GLU A 43 -37.69 -5.31 1.11
C GLU A 43 -36.21 -5.20 0.82
N ASP A 44 -35.36 -5.11 1.87
CA ASP A 44 -33.89 -5.10 1.76
C ASP A 44 -33.35 -6.40 1.18
N ILE A 45 -33.90 -7.53 1.63
CA ILE A 45 -33.52 -8.87 1.12
C ILE A 45 -33.88 -9.01 -0.35
N GLU A 46 -35.08 -8.57 -0.77
CA GLU A 46 -35.48 -8.58 -2.18
C GLU A 46 -34.58 -7.71 -3.05
N ALA A 47 -34.15 -6.54 -2.56
CA ALA A 47 -33.22 -5.68 -3.29
C ALA A 47 -31.87 -6.37 -3.52
N VAL A 48 -31.30 -7.03 -2.49
CA VAL A 48 -30.05 -7.79 -2.60
C VAL A 48 -30.22 -9.01 -3.52
N GLU A 49 -31.38 -9.68 -3.50
CA GLU A 49 -31.65 -10.77 -4.46
C GLU A 49 -31.72 -10.30 -5.91
N ARG A 50 -32.23 -9.08 -6.19
CA ARG A 50 -32.17 -8.49 -7.54
C ARG A 50 -30.73 -8.26 -7.97
N ALA A 51 -29.89 -7.69 -7.09
CA ALA A 51 -28.46 -7.49 -7.35
C ALA A 51 -27.73 -8.82 -7.63
N TYR A 52 -28.02 -9.86 -6.83
CA TYR A 52 -27.49 -11.20 -7.09
C TYR A 52 -27.85 -11.73 -8.48
N LYS A 53 -29.11 -11.59 -8.92
CA LYS A 53 -29.55 -12.06 -10.25
C LYS A 53 -28.79 -11.36 -11.38
N VAL A 54 -28.54 -10.05 -11.25
CA VAL A 54 -27.76 -9.28 -12.23
C VAL A 54 -26.30 -9.74 -12.24
N ALA A 55 -25.66 -9.84 -11.08
CA ALA A 55 -24.29 -10.30 -10.97
C ALA A 55 -24.11 -11.74 -11.50
N TYR A 56 -25.06 -12.64 -11.17
CA TYR A 56 -25.04 -14.02 -11.64
C TYR A 56 -25.07 -14.09 -13.18
N LYS A 57 -25.98 -13.34 -13.82
CA LYS A 57 -26.10 -13.29 -15.28
C LYS A 57 -24.85 -12.67 -15.94
N ALA A 58 -24.32 -11.60 -15.34
CA ALA A 58 -23.15 -10.92 -15.87
C ALA A 58 -21.88 -11.82 -15.85
N HIS A 59 -21.71 -12.66 -14.83
CA HIS A 59 -20.56 -13.55 -14.67
C HIS A 59 -20.82 -15.02 -15.11
N GLU A 60 -21.94 -15.32 -15.76
CA GLU A 60 -22.37 -16.69 -16.09
C GLU A 60 -21.30 -17.52 -16.82
N LYS A 61 -20.53 -16.87 -17.73
CA LYS A 61 -19.52 -17.54 -18.56
C LYS A 61 -18.11 -17.48 -17.95
N GLN A 62 -17.93 -16.80 -16.82
CA GLN A 62 -16.63 -16.58 -16.22
C GLN A 62 -16.32 -17.61 -15.13
N LYS A 63 -15.05 -18.02 -15.07
CA LYS A 63 -14.51 -18.92 -14.04
C LYS A 63 -13.28 -18.29 -13.36
N ARG A 64 -13.11 -18.54 -12.07
CA ARG A 64 -11.91 -18.20 -11.33
C ARG A 64 -10.74 -19.15 -11.66
N LYS A 65 -9.53 -18.80 -11.22
CA LYS A 65 -8.33 -19.66 -11.36
C LYS A 65 -8.44 -20.99 -10.61
N SER A 66 -9.29 -21.06 -9.60
CA SER A 66 -9.71 -22.29 -8.88
C SER A 66 -10.59 -23.21 -9.71
N GLY A 67 -11.12 -22.75 -10.85
CA GLY A 67 -12.08 -23.51 -11.70
C GLY A 67 -13.55 -23.28 -11.33
N GLU A 68 -13.83 -22.67 -10.19
CA GLU A 68 -15.18 -22.34 -9.71
C GLU A 68 -15.86 -21.23 -10.54
N PRO A 69 -17.21 -21.19 -10.60
CA PRO A 69 -17.95 -20.06 -11.19
C PRO A 69 -17.57 -18.74 -10.54
N TYR A 70 -17.37 -17.69 -11.35
CA TYR A 70 -16.89 -16.38 -10.83
C TYR A 70 -17.82 -15.79 -9.80
N ILE A 71 -19.13 -15.97 -9.94
CA ILE A 71 -20.17 -15.45 -9.02
C ILE A 71 -19.96 -15.84 -7.55
N ILE A 72 -19.25 -16.94 -7.27
CA ILE A 72 -18.93 -17.35 -5.89
C ILE A 72 -18.17 -16.26 -5.14
N HIS A 73 -17.29 -15.53 -5.84
CA HIS A 73 -16.55 -14.43 -5.22
C HIS A 73 -17.44 -13.27 -4.76
N PRO A 74 -18.25 -12.63 -5.60
CA PRO A 74 -19.16 -11.58 -5.17
C PRO A 74 -20.13 -12.01 -4.07
N ILE A 75 -20.66 -13.26 -4.12
CA ILE A 75 -21.55 -13.75 -3.06
C ILE A 75 -20.79 -13.84 -1.73
N CYS A 76 -19.59 -14.39 -1.72
CA CYS A 76 -18.79 -14.47 -0.49
C CYS A 76 -18.42 -13.10 0.06
N VAL A 77 -18.14 -12.12 -0.81
CA VAL A 77 -17.94 -10.72 -0.41
C VAL A 77 -19.21 -10.16 0.24
N ALA A 78 -20.38 -10.37 -0.37
CA ALA A 78 -21.66 -9.94 0.18
C ALA A 78 -21.96 -10.61 1.53
N ILE A 79 -21.65 -11.90 1.72
CA ILE A 79 -21.81 -12.58 3.00
C ILE A 79 -20.93 -11.94 4.08
N ILE A 80 -19.66 -11.62 3.77
CA ILE A 80 -18.76 -10.94 4.71
C ILE A 80 -19.33 -9.57 5.10
N LEU A 81 -19.88 -8.80 4.14
CA LEU A 81 -20.48 -7.50 4.41
C LEU A 81 -21.78 -7.61 5.23
N ALA A 82 -22.62 -8.60 4.94
CA ALA A 82 -23.82 -8.90 5.72
C ALA A 82 -23.49 -9.33 7.17
N GLU A 83 -22.42 -10.14 7.35
CA GLU A 83 -21.91 -10.51 8.67
C GLU A 83 -21.32 -9.33 9.45
N LEU A 84 -20.95 -8.24 8.78
CA LEU A 84 -20.55 -6.96 9.40
C LEU A 84 -21.75 -6.05 9.69
N GLU A 85 -22.98 -6.49 9.39
CA GLU A 85 -24.23 -5.78 9.61
C GLU A 85 -24.29 -4.40 8.90
N LEU A 86 -23.73 -4.31 7.67
CA LEU A 86 -23.72 -3.08 6.86
C LEU A 86 -25.04 -2.91 6.11
N ASP A 87 -25.32 -1.68 5.61
CA ASP A 87 -26.54 -1.37 4.86
C ASP A 87 -26.67 -2.21 3.56
N LYS A 88 -27.91 -2.29 3.04
CA LYS A 88 -28.24 -3.04 1.83
C LYS A 88 -27.48 -2.52 0.60
N GLU A 89 -27.27 -1.21 0.51
CA GLU A 89 -26.54 -0.56 -0.58
C GLU A 89 -25.10 -1.07 -0.64
N THR A 90 -24.44 -1.20 0.52
CA THR A 90 -23.10 -1.76 0.63
C THR A 90 -23.05 -3.24 0.23
N ILE A 91 -24.04 -4.04 0.63
CA ILE A 91 -24.13 -5.46 0.27
C ILE A 91 -24.39 -5.62 -1.24
N MET A 92 -25.31 -4.82 -1.82
CA MET A 92 -25.53 -4.79 -3.26
C MET A 92 -24.29 -4.38 -4.03
N ALA A 93 -23.58 -3.32 -3.57
CA ALA A 93 -22.32 -2.91 -4.18
C ALA A 93 -21.25 -4.00 -4.07
N GLY A 94 -21.23 -4.78 -2.99
CA GLY A 94 -20.36 -5.96 -2.84
C GLY A 94 -20.66 -7.07 -3.82
N LEU A 95 -21.94 -7.29 -4.20
CA LEU A 95 -22.34 -8.23 -5.26
C LEU A 95 -21.96 -7.73 -6.66
N LEU A 96 -21.98 -6.42 -6.88
CA LEU A 96 -21.83 -5.78 -8.19
C LEU A 96 -20.45 -5.20 -8.44
N HIS A 97 -19.49 -5.29 -7.49
CA HIS A 97 -18.23 -4.56 -7.52
C HIS A 97 -17.33 -4.87 -8.72
N ASP A 98 -17.36 -6.10 -9.23
CA ASP A 98 -16.60 -6.53 -10.41
C ASP A 98 -17.41 -6.50 -11.70
N VAL A 99 -18.74 -6.26 -11.64
CA VAL A 99 -19.62 -6.33 -12.82
C VAL A 99 -19.26 -5.25 -13.86
N VAL A 100 -18.95 -4.04 -13.41
CA VAL A 100 -18.59 -2.93 -14.32
C VAL A 100 -17.16 -3.08 -14.87
N GLU A 101 -16.25 -3.72 -14.10
CA GLU A 101 -14.84 -3.90 -14.52
C GLU A 101 -14.68 -5.08 -15.48
N ASP A 102 -15.37 -6.20 -15.21
CA ASP A 102 -15.13 -7.48 -15.86
C ASP A 102 -16.22 -7.91 -16.85
N THR A 103 -17.27 -7.08 -17.07
CA THR A 103 -18.38 -7.40 -17.97
C THR A 103 -18.80 -6.21 -18.86
N GLU A 104 -19.81 -6.39 -19.71
CA GLU A 104 -20.34 -5.34 -20.58
C GLU A 104 -21.30 -4.37 -19.88
N THR A 105 -21.60 -4.58 -18.59
CA THR A 105 -22.52 -3.73 -17.84
C THR A 105 -21.90 -2.38 -17.56
N THR A 106 -22.63 -1.32 -17.84
CA THR A 106 -22.14 0.06 -17.67
C THR A 106 -22.50 0.65 -16.30
N HIS A 107 -21.85 1.76 -15.95
CA HIS A 107 -22.20 2.53 -14.74
C HIS A 107 -23.67 3.01 -14.80
N GLU A 108 -24.14 3.45 -15.97
CA GLU A 108 -25.51 3.91 -16.21
C GLU A 108 -26.55 2.81 -15.99
N ASP A 109 -26.21 1.56 -16.31
CA ASP A 109 -27.09 0.41 -16.04
C ASP A 109 -27.23 0.19 -14.53
N ILE A 110 -26.15 0.30 -13.76
CA ILE A 110 -26.19 0.19 -12.29
C ILE A 110 -27.02 1.33 -11.68
N VAL A 111 -26.85 2.58 -12.17
CA VAL A 111 -27.65 3.73 -11.72
C VAL A 111 -29.15 3.49 -11.95
N ARG A 112 -29.50 3.02 -13.14
CA ARG A 112 -30.90 2.75 -13.51
C ARG A 112 -31.56 1.67 -12.65
N ASP A 113 -30.81 0.57 -12.37
CA ASP A 113 -31.39 -0.63 -11.76
C ASP A 113 -31.29 -0.62 -10.22
N PHE A 114 -30.28 0.08 -9.64
CA PHE A 114 -29.96 0.07 -8.20
C PHE A 114 -29.77 1.46 -7.59
N GLY A 115 -29.82 2.52 -8.37
CA GLY A 115 -29.69 3.90 -7.92
C GLY A 115 -28.24 4.41 -7.89
N GLU A 116 -28.14 5.74 -7.73
CA GLU A 116 -26.86 6.48 -7.79
C GLU A 116 -25.91 6.07 -6.67
N GLU A 117 -26.41 5.79 -5.47
CA GLU A 117 -25.61 5.45 -4.30
C GLU A 117 -24.84 4.14 -4.50
N VAL A 118 -25.51 3.08 -4.95
CA VAL A 118 -24.87 1.79 -5.27
C VAL A 118 -23.84 1.95 -6.38
N ALA A 119 -24.18 2.71 -7.43
CA ALA A 119 -23.28 2.94 -8.55
C ALA A 119 -22.02 3.70 -8.14
N GLN A 120 -22.12 4.70 -7.26
CA GLN A 120 -20.98 5.43 -6.72
C GLN A 120 -20.05 4.53 -5.86
N LEU A 121 -20.62 3.62 -5.08
CA LEU A 121 -19.87 2.65 -4.29
C LEU A 121 -19.09 1.70 -5.21
N VAL A 122 -19.74 1.13 -6.23
CA VAL A 122 -19.13 0.25 -7.22
C VAL A 122 -17.99 0.97 -7.94
N ASP A 123 -18.21 2.20 -8.45
CA ASP A 123 -17.20 3.03 -9.11
C ASP A 123 -16.01 3.33 -8.19
N GLY A 124 -16.27 3.59 -6.92
CA GLY A 124 -15.24 3.78 -5.90
C GLY A 124 -14.35 2.56 -5.72
N VAL A 125 -14.93 1.36 -5.67
CA VAL A 125 -14.20 0.09 -5.51
C VAL A 125 -13.40 -0.24 -6.76
N THR A 126 -13.98 -0.08 -7.96
CA THR A 126 -13.31 -0.29 -9.26
C THR A 126 -12.07 0.61 -9.40
N LYS A 127 -12.18 1.91 -9.08
CA LYS A 127 -11.03 2.83 -9.09
C LYS A 127 -9.92 2.41 -8.14
N LEU A 128 -10.23 1.79 -7.00
CA LEU A 128 -9.25 1.23 -6.09
C LEU A 128 -8.65 -0.09 -6.61
N GLY A 129 -9.39 -0.88 -7.38
CA GLY A 129 -8.92 -2.13 -8.02
C GLY A 129 -7.79 -1.91 -9.01
N GLN A 130 -7.83 -0.79 -9.76
CA GLN A 130 -6.84 -0.42 -10.79
C GLN A 130 -5.49 0.05 -10.21
N LEU A 131 -5.33 0.16 -8.90
CA LEU A 131 -4.08 0.55 -8.25
C LEU A 131 -3.07 -0.60 -8.30
N SER A 132 -1.93 -0.40 -8.99
CA SER A 132 -0.88 -1.40 -9.08
C SER A 132 0.09 -1.30 -7.90
N TYR A 133 0.27 -2.37 -7.12
CA TYR A 133 1.30 -2.44 -6.09
C TYR A 133 2.67 -2.70 -6.73
N SER A 134 3.60 -1.78 -6.59
CA SER A 134 4.99 -1.94 -7.03
C SER A 134 5.94 -1.70 -5.86
N LYS A 135 6.81 -2.70 -5.56
CA LYS A 135 7.74 -2.65 -4.45
C LYS A 135 8.86 -1.61 -4.63
N ASP A 136 9.24 -1.36 -5.89
CA ASP A 136 10.44 -0.59 -6.22
C ASP A 136 10.17 0.89 -6.54
N LYS A 137 8.89 1.31 -6.55
CA LYS A 137 8.52 2.69 -6.82
C LYS A 137 7.73 3.28 -5.65
N ILE A 138 8.46 3.86 -4.69
CA ILE A 138 7.88 4.57 -3.53
C ILE A 138 6.81 5.58 -3.96
N GLU A 139 7.02 6.24 -5.09
CA GLU A 139 6.07 7.19 -5.68
C GLU A 139 4.73 6.55 -6.04
N VAL A 140 4.75 5.34 -6.61
CA VAL A 140 3.52 4.60 -6.98
C VAL A 140 2.76 4.15 -5.73
N GLN A 141 3.46 3.68 -4.70
CA GLN A 141 2.84 3.28 -3.43
C GLN A 141 2.18 4.47 -2.71
N ALA A 142 2.87 5.62 -2.67
CA ALA A 142 2.35 6.84 -2.06
C ALA A 142 1.10 7.33 -2.80
N GLU A 143 1.11 7.35 -4.13
CA GLU A 143 -0.02 7.76 -4.96
C GLU A 143 -1.22 6.82 -4.82
N ASN A 144 -0.98 5.51 -4.72
CA ASN A 144 -2.04 4.52 -4.50
C ASN A 144 -2.70 4.67 -3.14
N LEU A 145 -1.91 4.81 -2.06
CA LEU A 145 -2.43 5.12 -0.73
C LEU A 145 -3.22 6.42 -0.73
N ARG A 146 -2.72 7.44 -1.43
CA ARG A 146 -3.41 8.71 -1.59
C ARG A 146 -4.81 8.55 -2.19
N LYS A 147 -4.91 7.86 -3.33
CA LYS A 147 -6.20 7.62 -3.99
C LYS A 147 -7.15 6.85 -3.09
N MET A 148 -6.62 5.89 -2.33
CA MET A 148 -7.40 5.10 -1.39
C MET A 148 -7.97 5.96 -0.25
N PHE A 149 -7.15 6.84 0.37
CA PHE A 149 -7.66 7.75 1.40
C PHE A 149 -8.66 8.77 0.86
N LEU A 150 -8.47 9.25 -0.39
CA LEU A 150 -9.43 10.13 -1.05
C LEU A 150 -10.78 9.45 -1.30
N ALA A 151 -10.76 8.16 -1.68
CA ALA A 151 -11.98 7.38 -1.83
C ALA A 151 -12.68 7.16 -0.48
N MET A 152 -11.91 6.80 0.57
CA MET A 152 -12.42 6.66 1.93
C MET A 152 -13.04 7.94 2.48
N ALA A 153 -12.51 9.10 2.11
CA ALA A 153 -13.02 10.39 2.56
C ALA A 153 -14.33 10.79 1.88
N LYS A 154 -14.60 10.25 0.69
CA LYS A 154 -15.88 10.41 0.02
C LYS A 154 -16.94 9.50 0.64
N ASP A 155 -16.63 8.21 0.75
CA ASP A 155 -17.49 7.23 1.39
C ASP A 155 -16.63 6.09 1.98
N ILE A 156 -16.72 5.90 3.29
CA ILE A 156 -15.96 4.87 4.00
C ILE A 156 -16.38 3.44 3.59
N ARG A 157 -17.60 3.25 3.08
CA ARG A 157 -18.10 1.94 2.65
C ARG A 157 -17.29 1.35 1.50
N VAL A 158 -16.69 2.20 0.65
CA VAL A 158 -15.80 1.76 -0.43
C VAL A 158 -14.63 0.91 0.10
N ILE A 159 -14.01 1.32 1.22
CA ILE A 159 -12.92 0.54 1.80
C ILE A 159 -13.42 -0.71 2.54
N LEU A 160 -14.64 -0.67 3.11
CA LEU A 160 -15.25 -1.85 3.75
C LEU A 160 -15.49 -2.95 2.71
N ILE A 161 -16.03 -2.61 1.55
CA ILE A 161 -16.20 -3.54 0.42
C ILE A 161 -14.82 -4.06 -0.02
N LYS A 162 -13.83 -3.18 -0.16
CA LYS A 162 -12.47 -3.58 -0.57
C LYS A 162 -11.76 -4.46 0.44
N LEU A 163 -12.02 -4.31 1.74
CA LEU A 163 -11.52 -5.20 2.79
C LEU A 163 -12.18 -6.58 2.72
N ALA A 164 -13.49 -6.65 2.44
CA ALA A 164 -14.21 -7.91 2.24
C ALA A 164 -13.74 -8.64 0.98
N ASP A 165 -13.56 -7.93 -0.14
CA ASP A 165 -12.94 -8.43 -1.37
C ASP A 165 -11.53 -9.00 -1.09
N ARG A 166 -10.67 -8.22 -0.44
CA ARG A 166 -9.31 -8.65 -0.08
C ARG A 166 -9.32 -9.89 0.80
N LEU A 167 -10.22 -9.96 1.76
CA LEU A 167 -10.34 -11.12 2.66
C LEU A 167 -10.71 -12.38 1.87
N HIS A 168 -11.71 -12.31 1.01
CA HIS A 168 -12.08 -13.46 0.19
C HIS A 168 -10.96 -13.86 -0.79
N ASN A 169 -10.27 -12.90 -1.40
CA ASN A 169 -9.11 -13.17 -2.24
C ASN A 169 -7.97 -13.83 -1.46
N MET A 170 -7.74 -13.46 -0.20
CA MET A 170 -6.74 -14.11 0.66
C MET A 170 -7.14 -15.54 1.05
N ARG A 171 -8.43 -15.81 1.27
CA ARG A 171 -8.96 -17.16 1.55
C ARG A 171 -8.74 -18.14 0.37
N THR A 172 -8.74 -17.62 -0.86
CA THR A 172 -8.55 -18.40 -2.10
C THR A 172 -7.14 -18.29 -2.69
N MET A 173 -6.17 -17.75 -1.94
CA MET A 173 -4.82 -17.44 -2.43
C MET A 173 -4.01 -18.70 -2.81
N GLN A 174 -4.37 -19.87 -2.31
CA GLN A 174 -3.71 -21.15 -2.62
C GLN A 174 -3.69 -21.50 -4.12
N PHE A 175 -4.64 -21.00 -4.90
CA PHE A 175 -4.72 -21.23 -6.34
C PHE A 175 -3.87 -20.24 -7.17
N MET A 176 -3.16 -19.32 -6.52
CA MET A 176 -2.27 -18.37 -7.19
C MET A 176 -0.83 -18.86 -7.21
N ARG A 177 -0.02 -18.37 -8.16
CA ARG A 177 1.42 -18.67 -8.22
C ARG A 177 2.15 -18.15 -6.96
N PRO A 178 3.21 -18.84 -6.48
CA PRO A 178 3.91 -18.48 -5.23
C PRO A 178 4.41 -17.03 -5.19
N GLU A 179 4.85 -16.47 -6.31
CA GLU A 179 5.29 -15.06 -6.38
C GLU A 179 4.13 -14.11 -6.11
N LYS A 180 2.96 -14.40 -6.69
CA LYS A 180 1.74 -13.59 -6.48
C LYS A 180 1.17 -13.78 -5.07
N GLN A 181 1.26 -14.98 -4.49
CA GLN A 181 0.91 -15.22 -3.09
C GLN A 181 1.71 -14.30 -2.17
N LYS A 182 3.04 -14.24 -2.34
CA LYS A 182 3.93 -13.39 -1.53
C LYS A 182 3.69 -11.90 -1.77
N GLU A 183 3.48 -11.49 -3.03
CA GLU A 183 3.20 -10.09 -3.38
C GLU A 183 1.91 -9.61 -2.71
N LYS A 184 0.80 -10.37 -2.90
CA LYS A 184 -0.51 -9.99 -2.38
C LYS A 184 -0.59 -10.10 -0.85
N SER A 185 0.09 -11.06 -0.25
CA SER A 185 0.17 -11.18 1.21
C SER A 185 0.95 -10.02 1.82
N ARG A 186 2.00 -9.54 1.16
CA ARG A 186 2.75 -8.36 1.62
C ARG A 186 1.92 -7.09 1.49
N GLU A 187 1.24 -6.88 0.36
CA GLU A 187 0.30 -5.78 0.18
C GLU A 187 -0.79 -5.80 1.27
N THR A 188 -1.31 -6.98 1.59
CA THR A 188 -2.30 -7.16 2.65
C THR A 188 -1.76 -6.76 4.02
N MET A 189 -0.55 -7.20 4.37
CA MET A 189 0.10 -6.91 5.64
C MET A 189 0.50 -5.43 5.77
N ASP A 190 0.95 -4.81 4.67
CA ASP A 190 1.47 -3.44 4.67
C ASP A 190 0.36 -2.39 4.58
N ILE A 191 -0.81 -2.72 4.00
CA ILE A 191 -1.86 -1.75 3.69
C ILE A 191 -3.21 -2.13 4.31
N TYR A 192 -3.77 -3.29 3.94
CA TYR A 192 -5.17 -3.61 4.26
C TYR A 192 -5.38 -3.99 5.73
N ALA A 193 -4.50 -4.80 6.31
CA ALA A 193 -4.60 -5.17 7.72
C ALA A 193 -4.42 -3.98 8.67
N PRO A 194 -3.48 -3.04 8.46
CA PRO A 194 -3.41 -1.78 9.20
C PRO A 194 -4.67 -0.91 9.09
N ILE A 195 -5.27 -0.80 7.91
CA ILE A 195 -6.52 -0.05 7.71
C ILE A 195 -7.67 -0.72 8.48
N ALA A 196 -7.85 -2.04 8.34
CA ALA A 196 -8.87 -2.78 9.09
C ALA A 196 -8.70 -2.60 10.61
N HIS A 197 -7.44 -2.59 11.08
CA HIS A 197 -7.12 -2.31 12.48
C HIS A 197 -7.50 -0.89 12.91
N ARG A 198 -7.20 0.12 12.07
CA ARG A 198 -7.54 1.53 12.34
C ARG A 198 -9.04 1.76 12.40
N LEU A 199 -9.78 1.08 11.53
CA LEU A 199 -11.24 1.10 11.53
C LEU A 199 -11.88 0.25 12.63
N GLY A 200 -11.06 -0.47 13.43
CA GLY A 200 -11.51 -1.30 14.53
C GLY A 200 -12.15 -2.63 14.12
N ILE A 201 -12.08 -3.03 12.84
CA ILE A 201 -12.70 -4.25 12.31
C ILE A 201 -11.79 -5.43 12.62
N SER A 202 -11.82 -5.87 13.89
CA SER A 202 -10.92 -6.94 14.37
C SER A 202 -11.17 -8.26 13.67
N LYS A 203 -12.41 -8.59 13.33
CA LYS A 203 -12.80 -9.82 12.63
C LYS A 203 -12.06 -9.99 11.31
N ILE A 204 -12.07 -8.96 10.46
CA ILE A 204 -11.33 -8.98 9.18
C ILE A 204 -9.83 -8.89 9.38
N LYS A 205 -9.38 -7.97 10.24
CA LYS A 205 -7.95 -7.71 10.48
C LYS A 205 -7.19 -8.96 10.88
N VAL A 206 -7.73 -9.70 11.82
CA VAL A 206 -7.10 -10.88 12.37
C VAL A 206 -6.94 -11.98 11.32
N GLU A 207 -7.98 -12.24 10.54
CA GLU A 207 -7.94 -13.25 9.49
C GLU A 207 -7.00 -12.84 8.35
N LEU A 208 -6.97 -11.55 7.97
CA LEU A 208 -6.00 -11.04 6.99
C LEU A 208 -4.56 -11.22 7.45
N ASP A 209 -4.27 -10.95 8.73
CA ASP A 209 -2.94 -11.13 9.30
C ASP A 209 -2.50 -12.60 9.29
N ASP A 210 -3.37 -13.51 9.74
CA ASP A 210 -3.08 -14.94 9.82
C ASP A 210 -2.88 -15.55 8.42
N LEU A 211 -3.74 -15.22 7.46
CA LEU A 211 -3.60 -15.64 6.07
C LEU A 211 -2.33 -15.07 5.41
N ALA A 212 -2.02 -13.80 5.67
CA ALA A 212 -0.80 -13.19 5.14
C ALA A 212 0.47 -13.84 5.73
N LEU A 213 0.48 -14.15 7.04
CA LEU A 213 1.59 -14.86 7.68
C LEU A 213 1.82 -16.23 7.04
N ARG A 214 0.74 -16.98 6.78
CA ARG A 214 0.79 -18.32 6.16
C ARG A 214 1.55 -18.33 4.85
N TYR A 215 1.35 -17.33 3.97
CA TYR A 215 2.01 -17.26 2.66
C TYR A 215 3.36 -16.51 2.68
N LEU A 216 3.58 -15.62 3.64
CA LEU A 216 4.86 -14.91 3.77
C LEU A 216 5.93 -15.75 4.48
N LYS A 217 5.52 -16.53 5.49
CA LYS A 217 6.40 -17.34 6.33
C LYS A 217 5.76 -18.72 6.63
N PRO A 218 5.60 -19.58 5.62
CA PRO A 218 4.92 -20.86 5.76
C PRO A 218 5.56 -21.75 6.84
N ASP A 219 6.90 -21.84 6.87
CA ASP A 219 7.62 -22.66 7.85
C ASP A 219 7.26 -22.25 9.30
N VAL A 220 7.23 -20.94 9.57
CA VAL A 220 6.90 -20.41 10.89
C VAL A 220 5.42 -20.63 11.23
N TYR A 221 4.53 -20.49 10.24
CA TYR A 221 3.11 -20.71 10.44
C TYR A 221 2.83 -22.18 10.79
N GLU A 222 3.43 -23.13 10.07
CA GLU A 222 3.29 -24.56 10.31
C GLU A 222 3.89 -25.00 11.66
N ASP A 223 5.04 -24.41 12.07
CA ASP A 223 5.64 -24.67 13.37
C ASP A 223 4.75 -24.19 14.52
N LEU A 224 4.14 -23.01 14.37
CA LEU A 224 3.18 -22.49 15.35
C LEU A 224 1.90 -23.35 15.40
N GLU A 225 1.36 -23.73 14.24
CA GLU A 225 0.17 -24.60 14.16
C GLU A 225 0.42 -25.94 14.86
N ARG A 226 1.53 -26.62 14.56
CA ARG A 226 1.92 -27.87 15.23
C ARG A 226 2.10 -27.70 16.76
N SER A 227 2.74 -26.61 17.18
CA SER A 227 2.94 -26.34 18.61
C SER A 227 1.64 -26.03 19.35
N LEU A 228 0.67 -25.43 18.66
CA LEU A 228 -0.66 -25.17 19.25
C LEU A 228 -1.52 -26.44 19.28
N ASP A 229 -1.46 -27.27 18.25
CA ASP A 229 -2.24 -28.51 18.17
C ASP A 229 -1.76 -29.56 19.16
N SER A 230 -0.45 -29.67 19.41
CA SER A 230 0.13 -30.68 20.32
C SER A 230 -0.35 -30.59 21.76
N ALA A 231 -0.82 -29.44 22.22
CA ALA A 231 -1.32 -29.24 23.60
C ALA A 231 -2.77 -28.70 23.61
N LYS A 232 -3.53 -28.92 22.53
CA LYS A 232 -4.85 -28.33 22.35
C LYS A 232 -5.87 -28.86 23.36
N GLU A 233 -5.96 -30.19 23.50
CA GLU A 233 -6.94 -30.83 24.39
C GLU A 233 -6.73 -30.46 25.85
N GLU A 234 -5.48 -30.47 26.31
CA GLU A 234 -5.12 -30.11 27.68
C GLU A 234 -5.44 -28.65 27.99
N ARG A 235 -5.19 -27.78 27.05
CA ARG A 235 -5.44 -26.33 27.18
C ARG A 235 -6.92 -25.98 27.06
N GLU A 236 -7.68 -26.65 26.21
CA GLU A 236 -9.14 -26.49 26.12
C GLU A 236 -9.80 -26.93 27.42
N ALA A 237 -9.36 -28.03 28.03
CA ALA A 237 -9.83 -28.48 29.35
C ALA A 237 -9.55 -27.45 30.45
N PHE A 238 -8.32 -26.91 30.49
CA PHE A 238 -7.94 -25.86 31.46
C PHE A 238 -8.82 -24.60 31.31
N ILE A 239 -9.06 -24.14 30.06
CA ILE A 239 -9.91 -22.96 29.82
C ILE A 239 -11.35 -23.24 30.25
N GLN A 240 -11.86 -24.44 29.93
CA GLN A 240 -13.23 -24.79 30.26
C GLN A 240 -13.43 -24.84 31.78
N GLU A 241 -12.48 -25.37 32.53
CA GLU A 241 -12.49 -25.37 34.02
C GLU A 241 -12.60 -23.95 34.55
N ILE A 242 -11.75 -23.02 34.08
CA ILE A 242 -11.81 -21.61 34.48
C ILE A 242 -13.13 -20.95 34.07
N VAL A 243 -13.64 -21.22 32.87
CA VAL A 243 -14.93 -20.68 32.42
C VAL A 243 -16.07 -21.12 33.34
N ASP A 244 -16.11 -22.40 33.69
CA ASP A 244 -17.16 -22.95 34.53
C ASP A 244 -17.08 -22.41 35.96
N GLU A 245 -15.89 -22.30 36.55
CA GLU A 245 -15.66 -21.73 37.87
C GLU A 245 -16.04 -20.24 37.93
N VAL A 246 -15.52 -19.43 36.99
CA VAL A 246 -15.85 -18.00 36.86
C VAL A 246 -17.34 -17.79 36.66
N LYS A 247 -17.98 -18.61 35.84
CA LYS A 247 -19.42 -18.54 35.60
C LYS A 247 -20.22 -18.78 36.88
N GLY A 248 -19.85 -19.79 37.66
CA GLY A 248 -20.51 -20.06 38.92
C GLY A 248 -20.48 -18.87 39.90
N HIS A 249 -19.33 -18.21 40.05
CA HIS A 249 -19.18 -17.05 40.93
C HIS A 249 -19.90 -15.79 40.39
N ILE A 250 -19.86 -15.52 39.10
CA ILE A 250 -20.55 -14.39 38.46
C ILE A 250 -22.07 -14.56 38.55
N ASP A 251 -22.58 -15.78 38.30
CA ASP A 251 -24.01 -16.10 38.41
C ASP A 251 -24.49 -15.99 39.90
N HIS A 252 -23.68 -16.44 40.86
CA HIS A 252 -23.99 -16.31 42.27
C HIS A 252 -24.09 -14.84 42.76
N ALA A 253 -23.29 -13.96 42.13
CA ALA A 253 -23.35 -12.51 42.36
C ALA A 253 -24.52 -11.82 41.66
N GLY A 254 -25.35 -12.55 40.90
CA GLY A 254 -26.51 -12.01 40.19
C GLY A 254 -26.16 -11.20 38.97
N ILE A 255 -24.95 -11.30 38.42
CA ILE A 255 -24.50 -10.60 37.23
C ILE A 255 -24.80 -11.48 36.01
N LYS A 256 -25.60 -10.95 35.06
CA LYS A 256 -25.84 -11.63 33.79
C LYS A 256 -24.59 -11.51 32.89
N ALA A 257 -23.97 -12.62 32.59
CA ALA A 257 -22.77 -12.65 31.78
C ALA A 257 -22.77 -13.80 30.77
N GLU A 258 -22.20 -13.55 29.61
CA GLU A 258 -21.78 -14.59 28.69
C GLU A 258 -20.26 -14.73 28.77
N ILE A 259 -19.79 -15.95 29.05
CA ILE A 259 -18.37 -16.24 29.32
C ILE A 259 -17.92 -17.25 28.28
N ASP A 260 -16.85 -16.93 27.54
CA ASP A 260 -16.27 -17.79 26.52
C ASP A 260 -14.74 -17.80 26.57
N GLY A 261 -14.17 -18.96 26.28
CA GLY A 261 -12.73 -19.09 26.08
C GLY A 261 -12.31 -18.58 24.70
N ARG A 262 -11.14 -17.96 24.62
CA ARG A 262 -10.59 -17.44 23.36
C ARG A 262 -9.14 -17.87 23.17
N VAL A 263 -8.84 -18.46 22.04
CA VAL A 263 -7.47 -18.73 21.60
C VAL A 263 -6.92 -17.50 20.86
N LYS A 264 -5.69 -17.13 21.14
CA LYS A 264 -5.01 -16.02 20.46
C LYS A 264 -4.61 -16.41 19.04
N HIS A 265 -4.73 -15.46 18.14
CA HIS A 265 -4.43 -15.65 16.72
C HIS A 265 -2.94 -15.84 16.43
N MET A 266 -2.63 -16.62 15.38
CA MET A 266 -1.27 -17.02 14.98
C MET A 266 -0.33 -15.83 14.81
N PHE A 267 -0.76 -14.81 14.06
CA PHE A 267 0.07 -13.62 13.84
C PHE A 267 0.35 -12.84 15.14
N SER A 268 -0.62 -12.79 16.04
CA SER A 268 -0.44 -12.12 17.33
C SER A 268 0.58 -12.84 18.23
N ILE A 269 0.60 -14.17 18.17
CA ILE A 269 1.61 -15.00 18.84
C ILE A 269 2.98 -14.75 18.20
N TYR A 270 3.08 -14.91 16.88
CA TYR A 270 4.29 -14.65 16.12
C TYR A 270 4.90 -13.28 16.42
N LYS A 271 4.07 -12.23 16.41
CA LYS A 271 4.52 -10.86 16.72
C LYS A 271 5.10 -10.72 18.11
N LYS A 272 4.52 -11.37 19.12
CA LYS A 272 5.06 -11.38 20.49
C LYS A 272 6.38 -12.13 20.57
N MET A 273 6.50 -13.27 19.90
CA MET A 273 7.75 -14.04 19.83
C MET A 273 8.89 -13.18 19.25
N VAL A 274 8.63 -12.50 18.13
CA VAL A 274 9.64 -11.67 17.46
C VAL A 274 9.98 -10.41 18.25
N ASN A 275 8.96 -9.66 18.73
CA ASN A 275 9.20 -8.36 19.37
C ASN A 275 9.72 -8.47 20.79
N GLN A 276 9.39 -9.56 21.50
CA GLN A 276 9.77 -9.76 22.89
C GLN A 276 10.85 -10.85 23.06
N HIS A 277 11.32 -11.44 21.96
CA HIS A 277 12.30 -12.55 21.94
C HIS A 277 11.88 -13.72 22.85
N LYS A 278 10.57 -14.07 22.85
CA LYS A 278 9.98 -15.13 23.69
C LYS A 278 9.71 -16.38 22.86
N THR A 279 9.83 -17.53 23.53
CA THR A 279 9.30 -18.80 23.02
C THR A 279 7.79 -18.87 23.25
N ILE A 280 7.09 -19.80 22.58
CA ILE A 280 5.64 -19.97 22.73
C ILE A 280 5.23 -20.22 24.18
N ASP A 281 6.04 -21.01 24.91
CA ASP A 281 5.79 -21.37 26.32
C ASP A 281 5.95 -20.18 27.29
N GLN A 282 6.62 -19.13 26.87
CA GLN A 282 6.79 -17.88 27.64
C GLN A 282 5.69 -16.85 27.37
N ILE A 283 4.70 -17.18 26.52
CA ILE A 283 3.59 -16.29 26.19
C ILE A 283 2.39 -16.67 27.04
N TYR A 284 2.24 -15.98 28.17
CA TYR A 284 1.22 -16.26 29.21
C TYR A 284 -0.23 -15.97 28.79
N ASP A 285 -0.47 -15.26 27.69
CA ASP A 285 -1.78 -14.86 27.18
C ASP A 285 -2.16 -15.58 25.86
N LEU A 286 -1.68 -16.79 25.68
CA LEU A 286 -2.08 -17.66 24.57
C LEU A 286 -3.59 -17.94 24.62
N PHE A 287 -4.12 -18.05 25.83
CA PHE A 287 -5.51 -18.31 26.12
C PHE A 287 -6.07 -17.19 26.98
N ALA A 288 -7.23 -16.72 26.63
CA ALA A 288 -7.92 -15.69 27.36
C ALA A 288 -9.37 -16.14 27.60
N VAL A 289 -9.91 -15.78 28.75
CA VAL A 289 -11.34 -15.87 29.01
C VAL A 289 -11.95 -14.50 28.76
N ARG A 290 -13.08 -14.49 28.08
CA ARG A 290 -13.81 -13.27 27.79
C ARG A 290 -15.15 -13.28 28.48
N ILE A 291 -15.45 -12.19 29.17
CA ILE A 291 -16.68 -11.98 29.92
C ILE A 291 -17.42 -10.81 29.28
N LYS A 292 -18.63 -11.06 28.83
CA LYS A 292 -19.55 -10.05 28.26
C LYS A 292 -20.70 -9.84 29.22
N VAL A 293 -20.93 -8.59 29.63
CA VAL A 293 -21.95 -8.17 30.60
C VAL A 293 -22.81 -7.04 30.02
N ASP A 294 -23.91 -6.69 30.69
CA ASP A 294 -24.83 -5.67 30.17
C ASP A 294 -24.32 -4.24 30.38
N THR A 295 -23.74 -3.94 31.54
CA THR A 295 -23.37 -2.56 31.89
C THR A 295 -21.89 -2.40 32.25
N VAL A 296 -21.39 -1.16 32.16
CA VAL A 296 -20.04 -0.81 32.61
C VAL A 296 -19.85 -1.09 34.10
N LYS A 297 -20.89 -0.87 34.91
CA LYS A 297 -20.87 -1.17 36.34
C LYS A 297 -20.63 -2.66 36.58
N ASP A 298 -21.28 -3.52 35.81
CA ASP A 298 -21.11 -4.97 35.91
C ASP A 298 -19.71 -5.40 35.46
N CYS A 299 -19.05 -4.67 34.51
CA CYS A 299 -17.66 -4.94 34.19
C CYS A 299 -16.73 -4.81 35.39
N TYR A 300 -16.86 -3.74 36.17
CA TYR A 300 -16.02 -3.51 37.35
C TYR A 300 -16.42 -4.42 38.52
N ALA A 301 -17.72 -4.77 38.63
CA ALA A 301 -18.16 -5.75 39.66
C ALA A 301 -17.59 -7.14 39.33
N ALA A 302 -17.65 -7.60 38.12
CA ALA A 302 -17.05 -8.84 37.66
C ALA A 302 -15.51 -8.85 37.90
N LEU A 303 -14.82 -7.73 37.64
CA LEU A 303 -13.40 -7.61 37.93
C LEU A 303 -13.10 -7.84 39.44
N GLY A 304 -13.90 -7.25 40.30
CA GLY A 304 -13.76 -7.43 41.74
C GLY A 304 -13.85 -8.89 42.17
N ILE A 305 -14.89 -9.61 41.69
CA ILE A 305 -15.11 -11.04 41.93
C ILE A 305 -13.90 -11.85 41.43
N ILE A 306 -13.42 -11.59 40.25
CA ILE A 306 -12.31 -12.31 39.65
C ILE A 306 -11.00 -12.09 40.41
N HIS A 307 -10.75 -10.86 40.89
CA HIS A 307 -9.56 -10.58 41.71
C HIS A 307 -9.63 -11.16 43.11
N GLU A 308 -10.83 -11.49 43.61
CA GLU A 308 -11.01 -12.26 44.84
C GLU A 308 -10.67 -13.74 44.59
N MET A 309 -11.09 -14.30 43.43
CA MET A 309 -10.85 -15.70 43.06
C MET A 309 -9.38 -15.98 42.75
N TYR A 310 -8.77 -15.10 41.95
CA TYR A 310 -7.41 -15.29 41.40
C TYR A 310 -6.51 -14.09 41.67
N LYS A 311 -5.25 -14.34 41.97
CA LYS A 311 -4.27 -13.27 42.26
C LYS A 311 -3.81 -12.59 40.95
N PRO A 312 -3.99 -11.26 40.79
CA PRO A 312 -3.53 -10.54 39.63
C PRO A 312 -2.00 -10.38 39.60
N ILE A 313 -1.39 -10.50 38.41
CA ILE A 313 0.03 -10.22 38.21
C ILE A 313 0.24 -8.70 38.20
N PRO A 314 1.12 -8.16 39.09
CA PRO A 314 1.37 -6.72 39.18
C PRO A 314 1.80 -6.12 37.84
N GLY A 315 1.25 -4.93 37.49
CA GLY A 315 1.57 -4.20 36.28
C GLY A 315 0.95 -4.80 34.99
N ARG A 316 0.11 -5.84 35.12
CA ARG A 316 -0.57 -6.47 33.95
C ARG A 316 -2.05 -6.13 33.82
N PHE A 317 -2.58 -5.32 34.74
CA PHE A 317 -3.93 -4.78 34.60
C PHE A 317 -3.96 -3.59 33.63
N LYS A 318 -4.96 -3.56 32.73
CA LYS A 318 -5.18 -2.47 31.79
C LYS A 318 -6.66 -2.14 31.70
N ASP A 319 -6.98 -0.88 31.95
CA ASP A 319 -8.34 -0.36 31.87
C ASP A 319 -8.52 0.44 30.56
N TYR A 320 -9.01 -0.25 29.55
CA TYR A 320 -9.37 0.37 28.28
C TYR A 320 -10.85 0.83 28.23
N ILE A 321 -11.62 0.68 29.35
CA ILE A 321 -12.94 1.29 29.46
C ILE A 321 -12.79 2.76 29.81
N ALA A 322 -11.97 3.04 30.84
CA ALA A 322 -11.64 4.40 31.26
C ALA A 322 -10.78 5.14 30.21
N MET A 323 -9.87 4.43 29.55
CA MET A 323 -8.96 4.97 28.54
C MET A 323 -9.05 4.16 27.23
N PRO A 324 -10.05 4.42 26.36
CA PRO A 324 -10.23 3.71 25.10
C PRO A 324 -9.03 3.84 24.18
N LYS A 325 -8.75 2.79 23.41
CA LYS A 325 -7.72 2.85 22.36
C LYS A 325 -8.17 3.76 21.21
N PRO A 326 -7.25 4.26 20.35
CA PRO A 326 -7.59 5.13 19.22
C PRO A 326 -8.56 4.51 18.21
N ASN A 327 -8.62 3.17 18.13
CA ASN A 327 -9.60 2.43 17.34
C ASN A 327 -10.89 2.14 18.10
N MET A 328 -11.15 2.86 19.20
CA MET A 328 -12.32 2.77 20.08
C MET A 328 -12.49 1.43 20.80
N TYR A 329 -11.46 0.60 20.84
CA TYR A 329 -11.49 -0.63 21.61
C TYR A 329 -11.58 -0.33 23.11
N GLN A 330 -12.57 -0.94 23.78
CA GLN A 330 -12.82 -0.84 25.22
C GLN A 330 -12.92 -2.24 25.83
N SER A 331 -12.21 -2.48 26.92
CA SER A 331 -12.25 -3.71 27.72
C SER A 331 -11.39 -3.54 28.98
N LEU A 332 -11.70 -4.22 30.08
CA LEU A 332 -10.76 -4.45 31.16
C LEU A 332 -9.93 -5.68 30.80
N HIS A 333 -8.62 -5.61 30.98
CA HIS A 333 -7.69 -6.73 30.80
C HIS A 333 -6.95 -6.96 32.11
N THR A 334 -6.99 -8.18 32.60
CA THR A 334 -6.20 -8.58 33.78
C THR A 334 -5.54 -9.92 33.49
N THR A 335 -4.26 -10.04 33.88
CA THR A 335 -3.53 -11.31 33.80
C THR A 335 -3.45 -11.87 35.25
N LEU A 336 -3.87 -13.09 35.39
CA LEU A 336 -4.09 -13.77 36.66
C LEU A 336 -3.25 -15.05 36.77
N ILE A 337 -3.02 -15.52 37.96
CA ILE A 337 -2.41 -16.82 38.23
C ILE A 337 -3.55 -17.81 38.54
N GLY A 338 -3.73 -18.78 37.63
CA GLY A 338 -4.75 -19.81 37.73
C GLY A 338 -4.30 -21.06 38.51
N PRO A 339 -5.07 -22.14 38.43
CA PRO A 339 -4.71 -23.43 38.98
C PRO A 339 -3.31 -23.87 38.53
N GLU A 340 -2.61 -24.59 39.41
CA GLU A 340 -1.24 -25.09 39.14
C GLU A 340 -0.20 -24.00 38.82
N GLY A 341 -0.51 -22.70 39.02
CA GLY A 341 0.39 -21.59 38.78
C GLY A 341 0.44 -21.14 37.28
N HIS A 342 -0.44 -21.64 36.45
CA HIS A 342 -0.51 -21.24 35.04
C HIS A 342 -1.15 -19.86 34.88
N PRO A 343 -0.45 -18.88 34.26
CA PRO A 343 -1.00 -17.55 34.05
C PRO A 343 -1.97 -17.54 32.84
N PHE A 344 -3.08 -16.79 33.00
CA PHE A 344 -4.07 -16.58 31.94
C PHE A 344 -4.60 -15.14 31.96
N GLU A 345 -5.19 -14.69 30.86
CA GLU A 345 -5.77 -13.34 30.73
C GLU A 345 -7.29 -13.41 30.77
N ILE A 346 -7.91 -12.50 31.53
CA ILE A 346 -9.36 -12.26 31.45
C ILE A 346 -9.62 -10.89 30.80
N GLN A 347 -10.56 -10.88 29.87
CA GLN A 347 -11.06 -9.68 29.18
C GLN A 347 -12.53 -9.47 29.53
N ILE A 348 -12.84 -8.32 30.16
CA ILE A 348 -14.20 -8.01 30.59
C ILE A 348 -14.69 -6.78 29.82
N ARG A 349 -15.87 -6.87 29.24
CA ARG A 349 -16.48 -5.78 28.45
C ARG A 349 -17.98 -5.92 28.35
N THR A 350 -18.69 -4.85 28.00
CA THR A 350 -20.14 -4.96 27.73
C THR A 350 -20.39 -5.60 26.36
N PHE A 351 -21.63 -6.05 26.09
CA PHE A 351 -22.03 -6.54 24.79
C PHE A 351 -21.84 -5.48 23.69
N GLU A 352 -22.13 -4.20 24.00
CA GLU A 352 -21.91 -3.09 23.06
C GLU A 352 -20.40 -2.90 22.76
N MET A 353 -19.55 -2.88 23.79
CA MET A 353 -18.09 -2.79 23.60
C MET A 353 -17.55 -4.00 22.82
N HIS A 354 -18.15 -5.18 23.03
CA HIS A 354 -17.79 -6.36 22.24
C HIS A 354 -18.11 -6.17 20.76
N ARG A 355 -19.30 -5.67 20.46
CA ARG A 355 -19.73 -5.38 19.09
C ARG A 355 -18.80 -4.36 18.43
N VAL A 356 -18.50 -3.25 19.10
CA VAL A 356 -17.54 -2.24 18.61
C VAL A 356 -16.14 -2.83 18.42
N ALA A 357 -15.67 -3.71 19.32
CA ALA A 357 -14.35 -4.34 19.21
C ALA A 357 -14.23 -5.35 18.05
N GLU A 358 -15.31 -6.01 17.64
CA GLU A 358 -15.31 -6.99 16.54
C GLU A 358 -15.58 -6.33 15.17
N TYR A 359 -16.56 -5.41 15.12
CA TYR A 359 -17.04 -4.80 13.88
C TYR A 359 -16.53 -3.38 13.64
N GLY A 360 -15.94 -2.73 14.65
CA GLY A 360 -15.37 -1.39 14.54
C GLY A 360 -16.40 -0.36 14.11
N ILE A 361 -16.02 0.43 13.07
CA ILE A 361 -16.88 1.48 12.53
C ILE A 361 -18.19 0.91 11.96
N ALA A 362 -18.20 -0.33 11.47
CA ALA A 362 -19.40 -0.98 10.94
C ALA A 362 -20.51 -1.16 12.01
N ALA A 363 -20.14 -1.35 13.28
CA ALA A 363 -21.09 -1.51 14.38
C ALA A 363 -22.06 -0.32 14.56
N HIS A 364 -21.70 0.86 14.06
CA HIS A 364 -22.47 2.08 14.21
C HIS A 364 -23.33 2.43 13.00
N TRP A 365 -23.13 1.74 11.86
CA TRP A 365 -23.84 2.06 10.62
C TRP A 365 -25.37 1.86 10.73
N LYS A 366 -25.80 0.82 11.42
CA LYS A 366 -27.22 0.48 11.63
C LYS A 366 -27.98 1.48 12.51
N TYR A 367 -27.31 2.22 13.39
CA TYR A 367 -27.97 3.21 14.28
C TYR A 367 -28.41 4.47 13.54
N LYS A 368 -27.95 4.71 12.30
CA LYS A 368 -28.32 5.87 11.47
C LYS A 368 -29.76 5.80 10.96
N GLU A 369 -30.28 4.62 10.69
CA GLU A 369 -31.64 4.46 10.15
C GLU A 369 -32.73 4.80 11.17
N ASN A 370 -32.45 4.68 12.47
CA ASN A 370 -33.45 4.79 13.52
C ASN A 370 -33.44 6.09 14.36
N ASN A 371 -32.43 6.98 14.26
CA ASN A 371 -32.39 8.20 15.09
C ASN A 371 -31.73 9.39 14.37
N ASN A 372 -32.56 10.27 13.85
CA ASN A 372 -32.17 11.61 13.42
C ASN A 372 -31.60 12.43 14.58
N THR A 373 -30.42 13.06 14.40
CA THR A 373 -29.92 14.31 14.99
C THR A 373 -28.99 14.33 16.22
N LYS A 374 -28.69 13.25 16.95
CA LYS A 374 -27.73 13.34 18.07
C LYS A 374 -26.40 12.57 17.92
N GLY A 375 -26.24 11.81 16.84
CA GLY A 375 -25.06 10.96 16.58
C GLY A 375 -23.94 11.63 15.76
N LEU A 376 -24.26 12.69 15.02
CA LEU A 376 -23.35 13.35 14.03
C LEU A 376 -22.01 13.80 14.61
N ASN A 377 -21.99 14.34 15.83
CA ASN A 377 -20.73 14.85 16.44
C ASN A 377 -19.74 13.74 16.83
N LYS A 378 -20.24 12.55 17.23
CA LYS A 378 -19.35 11.43 17.61
C LYS A 378 -18.75 10.69 16.41
N GLU A 379 -19.47 10.65 15.29
CA GLU A 379 -18.96 10.04 14.03
C GLU A 379 -17.93 10.95 13.36
N GLU A 380 -18.12 12.24 13.43
CA GLU A 380 -17.13 13.22 12.95
C GLU A 380 -15.79 13.14 13.70
N GLU A 381 -15.81 12.87 15.02
CA GLU A 381 -14.59 12.60 15.78
C GLU A 381 -13.89 11.31 15.34
N LYS A 382 -14.65 10.26 14.99
CA LYS A 382 -14.09 8.96 14.57
C LYS A 382 -13.34 9.03 13.26
N LEU A 383 -13.75 9.91 12.35
CA LEU A 383 -13.12 10.14 11.05
C LEU A 383 -12.17 11.35 11.06
N SER A 384 -11.96 11.99 12.21
CA SER A 384 -11.05 13.15 12.34
C SER A 384 -9.63 12.83 11.85
N TRP A 385 -9.14 11.62 12.14
CA TRP A 385 -7.85 11.15 11.65
C TRP A 385 -7.76 11.10 10.12
N LEU A 386 -8.87 10.76 9.44
CA LEU A 386 -8.92 10.72 7.98
C LEU A 386 -8.85 12.14 7.39
N ARG A 387 -9.52 13.10 8.03
CA ARG A 387 -9.40 14.53 7.67
C ARG A 387 -7.97 15.03 7.90
N GLU A 388 -7.35 14.67 9.02
CA GLU A 388 -5.94 15.00 9.30
C GLU A 388 -5.01 14.42 8.22
N VAL A 389 -5.18 13.15 7.84
CA VAL A 389 -4.40 12.53 6.75
C VAL A 389 -4.60 13.27 5.43
N LEU A 390 -5.82 13.70 5.10
CA LEU A 390 -6.11 14.49 3.90
C LEU A 390 -5.52 15.90 3.95
N GLU A 391 -5.53 16.55 5.13
CA GLU A 391 -4.87 17.85 5.32
C GLU A 391 -3.36 17.72 5.15
N TRP A 392 -2.73 16.72 5.78
CA TRP A 392 -1.29 16.48 5.61
C TRP A 392 -0.92 16.23 4.16
N GLN A 393 -1.77 15.52 3.44
CA GLN A 393 -1.58 15.21 2.03
C GLN A 393 -1.64 16.45 1.12
N ARG A 394 -2.43 17.46 1.48
CA ARG A 394 -2.48 18.74 0.77
C ARG A 394 -1.24 19.61 1.02
N ASP A 395 -0.62 19.43 2.19
CA ASP A 395 0.48 20.24 2.67
C ASP A 395 1.87 19.66 2.35
N MET A 396 1.95 18.39 1.92
CA MET A 396 3.21 17.68 1.64
C MET A 396 3.41 17.42 0.15
N ASP A 397 4.58 17.83 -0.33
CA ASP A 397 4.97 17.67 -1.74
C ASP A 397 5.89 16.46 -1.96
N ASP A 398 6.48 15.86 -0.90
CA ASP A 398 7.37 14.70 -1.00
C ASP A 398 6.62 13.38 -0.71
N ASN A 399 6.49 12.55 -1.75
CA ASN A 399 5.84 11.25 -1.68
C ASN A 399 6.51 10.28 -0.68
N LYS A 400 7.82 10.43 -0.40
CA LYS A 400 8.52 9.61 0.60
C LYS A 400 8.12 10.00 2.02
N GLU A 401 7.98 11.29 2.26
CA GLU A 401 7.56 11.83 3.56
C GLU A 401 6.10 11.44 3.83
N VAL A 402 5.23 11.58 2.83
CA VAL A 402 3.82 11.12 2.89
C VAL A 402 3.74 9.63 3.22
N LEU A 403 4.49 8.78 2.53
CA LEU A 403 4.49 7.33 2.77
C LEU A 403 5.02 6.98 4.16
N SER A 404 6.09 7.64 4.62
CA SER A 404 6.64 7.46 5.96
C SER A 404 5.63 7.84 7.05
N LEU A 405 4.96 8.97 6.88
CA LEU A 405 3.94 9.47 7.80
C LEU A 405 2.70 8.57 7.82
N LEU A 406 2.25 8.12 6.66
CA LEU A 406 1.13 7.17 6.57
C LEU A 406 1.46 5.86 7.27
N LYS A 407 2.66 5.32 7.08
CA LYS A 407 3.13 4.10 7.77
C LYS A 407 3.23 4.32 9.28
N THR A 408 3.75 5.45 9.74
CA THR A 408 3.86 5.78 11.16
C THR A 408 2.48 5.96 11.81
N ASN A 409 1.52 6.55 11.10
CA ASN A 409 0.15 6.72 11.61
C ASN A 409 -0.70 5.45 11.50
N LEU A 410 -0.37 4.55 10.59
CA LEU A 410 -0.95 3.22 10.52
C LEU A 410 -0.30 2.24 11.52
N ASP A 411 0.91 2.55 12.03
CA ASP A 411 1.59 1.75 13.05
C ASP A 411 1.00 2.02 14.45
N LEU A 412 -0.19 1.50 14.66
CA LEU A 412 -0.93 1.55 15.93
C LEU A 412 -0.34 0.65 17.03
N PHE A 413 0.74 -0.05 16.72
CA PHE A 413 1.44 -0.92 17.68
C PHE A 413 2.59 -0.21 18.40
N ALA A 414 2.91 1.04 18.02
CA ALA A 414 3.79 1.85 18.82
C ALA A 414 3.19 1.99 20.22
N GLU A 415 3.95 1.67 21.25
CA GLU A 415 3.56 1.91 22.63
C GLU A 415 3.13 3.36 22.77
N GLN A 416 2.01 3.59 23.43
CA GLN A 416 1.46 4.92 23.61
C GLN A 416 1.69 5.37 25.04
N VAL A 417 1.91 6.66 25.22
CA VAL A 417 2.00 7.30 26.53
C VAL A 417 0.79 8.21 26.72
N TYR A 418 0.16 8.11 27.87
CA TYR A 418 -0.99 8.92 28.28
C TYR A 418 -0.50 10.03 29.21
N CYS A 419 -0.61 11.28 28.74
CA CYS A 419 -0.21 12.45 29.49
C CYS A 419 -1.44 13.31 29.82
N PHE A 420 -1.37 14.06 30.89
CA PHE A 420 -2.48 14.87 31.41
C PHE A 420 -2.21 16.35 31.20
N THR A 421 -3.22 17.11 30.77
CA THR A 421 -3.19 18.56 30.87
C THR A 421 -3.31 19.00 32.33
N PRO A 422 -2.98 20.26 32.68
CA PRO A 422 -3.23 20.79 34.03
C PRO A 422 -4.70 20.68 34.48
N ASN A 423 -5.64 20.70 33.53
CA ASN A 423 -7.08 20.56 33.77
C ASN A 423 -7.55 19.11 33.95
N GLY A 424 -6.64 18.11 33.74
CA GLY A 424 -6.96 16.70 33.86
C GLY A 424 -7.37 16.03 32.54
N ASP A 425 -7.39 16.74 31.40
CA ASP A 425 -7.68 16.12 30.10
C ASP A 425 -6.55 15.16 29.70
N VAL A 426 -6.91 13.99 29.24
CA VAL A 426 -5.96 12.97 28.79
C VAL A 426 -5.57 13.22 27.34
N LYS A 427 -4.28 13.23 27.05
CA LYS A 427 -3.72 13.25 25.70
C LYS A 427 -2.93 11.97 25.45
N ASN A 428 -3.22 11.33 24.34
CA ASN A 428 -2.59 10.10 23.93
C ASN A 428 -1.53 10.41 22.87
N LEU A 429 -0.28 10.00 23.12
CA LEU A 429 0.88 10.28 22.28
C LEU A 429 1.66 8.98 22.01
N ALA A 430 2.42 8.93 20.91
CA ALA A 430 3.34 7.83 20.65
C ALA A 430 4.47 7.79 21.70
N ASN A 431 4.92 6.62 22.09
CA ASN A 431 6.08 6.47 22.99
C ASN A 431 7.31 7.19 22.39
N GLY A 432 8.03 7.92 23.22
CA GLY A 432 9.13 8.79 22.82
C GLY A 432 8.69 10.17 22.32
N SER A 433 7.42 10.54 22.44
CA SER A 433 6.92 11.89 22.18
C SER A 433 7.49 12.90 23.20
N THR A 434 7.60 14.13 22.80
CA THR A 434 8.20 15.23 23.55
C THR A 434 7.14 16.26 23.98
N PRO A 435 7.47 17.21 24.87
CA PRO A 435 6.58 18.32 25.21
C PRO A 435 6.13 19.15 23.99
N ILE A 436 6.92 19.19 22.92
CA ILE A 436 6.54 19.85 21.66
C ILE A 436 5.39 19.09 21.01
N ASP A 437 5.49 17.74 20.91
CA ASP A 437 4.41 16.89 20.40
C ASP A 437 3.12 17.08 21.18
N PHE A 438 3.23 17.15 22.53
CA PHE A 438 2.10 17.40 23.39
C PHE A 438 1.47 18.79 23.15
N ALA A 439 2.27 19.83 22.96
CA ALA A 439 1.77 21.18 22.68
C ALA A 439 0.95 21.23 21.37
N TYR A 440 1.46 20.60 20.31
CA TYR A 440 0.75 20.51 19.03
C TYR A 440 -0.46 19.57 19.07
N SER A 441 -0.50 18.59 19.99
CA SER A 441 -1.69 17.76 20.20
C SER A 441 -2.84 18.48 20.89
N ILE A 442 -2.55 19.56 21.63
CA ILE A 442 -3.58 20.44 22.21
C ILE A 442 -4.15 21.34 21.11
N HIS A 443 -3.30 22.21 20.55
CA HIS A 443 -3.67 23.12 19.47
C HIS A 443 -2.43 23.71 18.79
N SER A 444 -2.49 23.94 17.47
CA SER A 444 -1.36 24.53 16.72
C SER A 444 -0.90 25.89 17.28
N ALA A 445 -1.83 26.73 17.78
CA ALA A 445 -1.48 28.00 18.38
C ALA A 445 -0.68 27.85 19.68
N VAL A 446 -0.93 26.78 20.47
CA VAL A 446 -0.16 26.47 21.69
C VAL A 446 1.26 26.06 21.29
N GLY A 447 1.39 25.14 20.32
CA GLY A 447 2.69 24.70 19.80
C GLY A 447 3.50 25.88 19.21
N ASN A 448 2.88 26.71 18.39
CA ASN A 448 3.55 27.85 17.76
C ASN A 448 4.01 28.95 18.77
N LYS A 449 3.34 29.08 19.90
CA LYS A 449 3.68 30.05 20.96
C LYS A 449 4.47 29.48 22.11
N MET A 450 4.82 28.18 22.05
CA MET A 450 5.55 27.51 23.12
C MET A 450 6.95 28.09 23.31
N VAL A 451 7.30 28.35 24.56
CA VAL A 451 8.62 28.81 24.98
C VAL A 451 9.25 27.91 26.05
N GLY A 452 8.50 26.96 26.59
CA GLY A 452 8.98 25.99 27.57
C GLY A 452 7.88 25.01 27.96
N ALA A 453 8.24 24.02 28.79
CA ALA A 453 7.31 23.06 29.37
C ALA A 453 7.68 22.72 30.81
N ARG A 454 6.67 22.36 31.59
CA ARG A 454 6.82 21.73 32.90
C ARG A 454 6.17 20.35 32.89
N VAL A 455 6.86 19.39 33.44
CA VAL A 455 6.34 18.03 33.63
C VAL A 455 6.35 17.74 35.13
N ASN A 456 5.19 17.37 35.67
CA ASN A 456 4.99 17.12 37.10
C ASN A 456 5.49 18.29 37.99
N GLY A 457 5.28 19.54 37.52
CA GLY A 457 5.67 20.77 38.18
C GLY A 457 7.14 21.19 37.98
N ARG A 458 7.98 20.38 37.34
CA ARG A 458 9.39 20.66 37.07
C ARG A 458 9.59 21.11 35.64
N GLN A 459 10.40 22.15 35.42
CA GLN A 459 10.76 22.58 34.05
C GLN A 459 11.65 21.50 33.40
N VAL A 460 11.33 21.15 32.14
CA VAL A 460 12.04 20.12 31.36
C VAL A 460 12.52 20.71 30.04
N PRO A 461 13.59 20.16 29.44
CA PRO A 461 14.02 20.52 28.10
C PRO A 461 13.04 20.04 27.02
N PHE A 462 13.15 20.59 25.82
CA PHE A 462 12.23 20.27 24.69
C PHE A 462 12.32 18.83 24.20
N ASP A 463 13.47 18.18 24.37
CA ASP A 463 13.76 16.79 24.00
C ASP A 463 13.44 15.77 25.11
N TYR A 464 12.83 16.20 26.23
CA TYR A 464 12.38 15.29 27.27
C TYR A 464 11.37 14.29 26.68
N HIS A 465 11.58 12.99 26.95
CA HIS A 465 10.65 11.94 26.55
C HIS A 465 9.56 11.74 27.59
N LEU A 466 8.32 12.05 27.20
CA LEU A 466 7.15 11.94 28.05
C LEU A 466 6.89 10.52 28.48
N GLN A 467 6.54 10.36 29.77
CA GLN A 467 6.23 9.08 30.38
C GLN A 467 4.72 8.95 30.64
N ASN A 468 4.28 7.70 30.83
CA ASN A 468 2.87 7.42 31.12
C ASN A 468 2.48 8.00 32.48
N GLY A 469 1.44 8.82 32.54
CA GLY A 469 0.99 9.50 33.74
C GLY A 469 1.56 10.90 33.94
N ASP A 470 2.43 11.39 33.07
CA ASP A 470 3.00 12.73 33.17
C ASP A 470 1.92 13.82 33.04
N ARG A 471 1.92 14.77 34.01
CA ARG A 471 1.13 16.00 33.94
C ARG A 471 1.96 17.08 33.26
N VAL A 472 1.55 17.49 32.06
CA VAL A 472 2.33 18.38 31.20
C VAL A 472 1.67 19.75 31.12
N GLU A 473 2.42 20.80 31.51
CA GLU A 473 2.04 22.20 31.38
C GLU A 473 2.91 22.86 30.31
N ILE A 474 2.28 23.45 29.27
CA ILE A 474 2.99 24.16 28.21
C ILE A 474 3.05 25.64 28.52
N ILE A 475 4.26 26.19 28.57
CA ILE A 475 4.52 27.59 28.80
C ILE A 475 4.52 28.28 27.42
N THR A 476 3.59 29.23 27.24
CA THR A 476 3.44 30.01 26.00
C THR A 476 3.76 31.48 26.22
N SER A 477 4.24 32.16 25.17
CA SER A 477 4.47 33.59 25.16
C SER A 477 3.83 34.25 23.93
N GLN A 478 3.22 35.41 24.13
CA GLN A 478 2.70 36.23 23.02
C GLN A 478 3.85 36.74 22.10
N ASN A 479 5.04 36.92 22.66
CA ASN A 479 6.22 37.41 21.96
C ASN A 479 7.06 36.28 21.34
N SER A 480 6.55 35.04 21.32
CA SER A 480 7.24 33.90 20.67
C SER A 480 7.42 34.17 19.18
N LYS A 481 8.64 33.96 18.68
CA LYS A 481 8.97 34.03 17.24
C LYS A 481 8.47 32.83 16.43
N GLY A 482 7.74 31.90 17.05
CA GLY A 482 7.28 30.65 16.45
C GLY A 482 8.23 29.49 16.72
N PRO A 483 7.98 28.33 16.09
CA PRO A 483 8.77 27.11 16.27
C PRO A 483 10.19 27.28 15.70
N SER A 484 11.19 26.62 16.33
CA SER A 484 12.53 26.49 15.77
C SER A 484 12.60 25.38 14.72
N ARG A 485 13.48 25.50 13.72
CA ARG A 485 13.77 24.41 12.76
C ARG A 485 14.34 23.17 13.43
N ASP A 486 15.11 23.36 14.53
CA ASP A 486 15.67 22.25 15.30
C ASP A 486 14.59 21.32 15.89
N TRP A 487 13.39 21.87 16.13
CA TRP A 487 12.27 21.07 16.61
C TRP A 487 11.86 19.95 15.67
N LEU A 488 12.10 20.09 14.36
CA LEU A 488 11.84 19.03 13.37
C LEU A 488 12.67 17.75 13.61
N GLY A 489 13.86 17.90 14.23
CA GLY A 489 14.71 16.77 14.65
C GLY A 489 14.27 16.14 15.99
N ILE A 490 13.55 16.90 16.82
CA ILE A 490 13.15 16.50 18.18
C ILE A 490 11.78 15.84 18.18
N VAL A 491 10.82 16.38 17.41
CA VAL A 491 9.43 15.90 17.40
C VAL A 491 9.30 14.50 16.86
N LYS A 492 8.50 13.69 17.53
CA LYS A 492 8.17 12.33 17.15
C LYS A 492 6.90 12.25 16.31
N SER A 493 5.88 13.06 16.63
CA SER A 493 4.59 13.01 15.97
C SER A 493 4.62 13.65 14.59
N ALA A 494 3.93 13.01 13.65
CA ALA A 494 3.71 13.52 12.30
C ALA A 494 2.94 14.83 12.31
N GLN A 495 1.97 14.96 13.22
CA GLN A 495 1.15 16.15 13.40
C GLN A 495 2.00 17.38 13.77
N ALA A 496 2.87 17.28 14.77
CA ALA A 496 3.76 18.36 15.17
C ALA A 496 4.69 18.76 14.00
N ARG A 497 5.31 17.78 13.34
CA ARG A 497 6.21 18.02 12.20
C ARG A 497 5.49 18.73 11.05
N SER A 498 4.29 18.29 10.67
CA SER A 498 3.48 18.92 9.63
C SER A 498 3.11 20.36 9.99
N LYS A 499 2.62 20.60 11.23
CA LYS A 499 2.23 21.96 11.67
C LYS A 499 3.42 22.92 11.78
N ILE A 500 4.60 22.43 12.17
CA ILE A 500 5.85 23.22 12.18
C ILE A 500 6.23 23.58 10.73
N ASN A 501 6.23 22.63 9.80
CA ASN A 501 6.53 22.88 8.39
C ASN A 501 5.51 23.87 7.78
N GLN A 502 4.22 23.72 8.08
CA GLN A 502 3.17 24.63 7.62
C GLN A 502 3.38 26.06 8.13
N TRP A 503 3.81 26.20 9.40
CA TRP A 503 4.14 27.51 9.96
C TRP A 503 5.30 28.17 9.21
N PHE A 504 6.39 27.42 8.94
CA PHE A 504 7.52 27.94 8.15
C PHE A 504 7.11 28.30 6.72
N LYS A 505 6.30 27.48 6.06
CA LYS A 505 5.78 27.79 4.72
C LYS A 505 4.99 29.10 4.69
N ARG A 506 4.18 29.35 5.72
CA ARG A 506 3.38 30.58 5.83
C ARG A 506 4.22 31.82 6.17
N GLN A 507 5.09 31.69 7.17
CA GLN A 507 5.86 32.81 7.70
C GLN A 507 6.88 33.36 6.68
N PHE A 508 7.49 32.49 5.92
CA PHE A 508 8.52 32.84 4.93
C PHE A 508 8.03 32.76 3.49
N LYS A 509 6.73 32.90 3.27
CA LYS A 509 6.15 32.74 1.91
C LYS A 509 6.80 33.72 0.91
N GLU A 510 6.91 34.98 1.26
CA GLU A 510 7.47 36.01 0.37
C GLU A 510 8.97 35.81 0.13
N GLU A 511 9.74 35.53 1.17
CA GLU A 511 11.17 35.20 1.03
C GLU A 511 11.39 33.95 0.19
N ASN A 512 10.55 32.90 0.39
CA ASN A 512 10.62 31.69 -0.40
C ASN A 512 10.23 31.92 -1.87
N ILE A 513 9.30 32.84 -2.17
CA ILE A 513 8.98 33.21 -3.55
C ILE A 513 10.19 33.82 -4.24
N VAL A 514 10.85 34.79 -3.60
CA VAL A 514 12.04 35.46 -4.13
C VAL A 514 13.16 34.44 -4.34
N ARG A 515 13.47 33.66 -3.32
CA ARG A 515 14.50 32.60 -3.39
C ARG A 515 14.19 31.54 -4.45
N GLY A 516 12.93 31.16 -4.61
CA GLY A 516 12.52 30.19 -5.63
C GLY A 516 12.69 30.73 -7.05
N LYS A 517 12.37 31.99 -7.29
CA LYS A 517 12.62 32.65 -8.57
C LYS A 517 14.13 32.69 -8.87
N GLU A 518 14.96 33.03 -7.91
CA GLU A 518 16.43 33.03 -8.06
C GLU A 518 16.98 31.62 -8.36
N LEU A 519 16.48 30.60 -7.67
CA LEU A 519 16.89 29.21 -7.88
C LEU A 519 16.52 28.71 -9.29
N LEU A 520 15.30 29.01 -9.77
CA LEU A 520 14.85 28.69 -11.13
C LEU A 520 15.72 29.40 -12.17
N GLU A 521 16.02 30.70 -12.00
CA GLU A 521 16.91 31.45 -12.88
C GLU A 521 18.33 30.87 -12.89
N LYS A 522 18.89 30.55 -11.71
CA LYS A 522 20.20 29.95 -11.58
C LYS A 522 20.28 28.58 -12.27
N TYR A 523 19.24 27.75 -12.09
CA TYR A 523 19.14 26.47 -12.76
C TYR A 523 19.08 26.63 -14.28
N CYS A 524 18.25 27.54 -14.80
CA CYS A 524 18.16 27.83 -16.22
C CYS A 524 19.47 28.32 -16.81
N LYS A 525 20.16 29.25 -16.11
CA LYS A 525 21.49 29.72 -16.51
C LYS A 525 22.52 28.58 -16.56
N SER A 526 22.52 27.67 -15.58
CA SER A 526 23.43 26.54 -15.55
C SER A 526 23.20 25.51 -16.67
N LYS A 527 22.02 25.47 -17.24
CA LYS A 527 21.62 24.57 -18.35
C LYS A 527 21.51 25.27 -19.69
N SER A 528 21.92 26.54 -19.79
CA SER A 528 21.82 27.39 -20.98
C SER A 528 20.39 27.47 -21.56
N ILE A 529 19.40 27.49 -20.65
CA ILE A 529 17.96 27.60 -20.95
C ILE A 529 17.54 29.06 -20.80
N ARG A 530 16.78 29.59 -21.74
CA ARG A 530 16.22 30.95 -21.63
C ARG A 530 14.87 30.89 -20.90
N LEU A 531 14.87 31.22 -19.61
CA LEU A 531 13.67 31.21 -18.78
C LEU A 531 12.49 32.03 -19.34
N PRO A 532 12.68 33.26 -19.91
CA PRO A 532 11.59 34.05 -20.47
C PRO A 532 10.82 33.34 -21.61
N GLU A 533 11.47 32.48 -22.38
CA GLU A 533 10.82 31.72 -23.47
C GLU A 533 9.89 30.62 -22.93
N LEU A 534 10.14 30.12 -21.71
CA LEU A 534 9.33 29.12 -21.03
C LEU A 534 8.22 29.74 -20.15
N MET A 535 8.28 31.04 -19.84
CA MET A 535 7.32 31.74 -18.96
C MET A 535 6.00 32.09 -19.69
N LYS A 536 5.47 31.15 -20.50
CA LYS A 536 4.18 31.32 -21.14
C LYS A 536 3.05 30.88 -20.22
N PRO A 537 1.90 31.59 -20.20
CA PRO A 537 0.78 31.27 -19.31
C PRO A 537 0.30 29.81 -19.42
N GLU A 538 0.36 29.26 -20.62
CA GLU A 538 -0.05 27.86 -20.91
C GLU A 538 0.87 26.84 -20.21
N TYR A 539 2.18 27.08 -20.17
CA TYR A 539 3.15 26.19 -19.52
C TYR A 539 3.08 26.29 -18.02
N ILE A 540 2.93 27.53 -17.50
CA ILE A 540 2.72 27.81 -16.09
C ILE A 540 1.51 27.05 -15.57
N LYS A 541 0.37 27.17 -16.26
CA LYS A 541 -0.87 26.48 -15.89
C LYS A 541 -0.76 24.96 -15.89
N LYS A 542 0.05 24.39 -16.79
CA LYS A 542 0.32 22.93 -16.80
C LYS A 542 1.18 22.49 -15.62
N VAL A 543 2.13 23.32 -15.19
CA VAL A 543 2.93 23.07 -13.97
C VAL A 543 2.06 23.19 -12.73
N GLU A 544 1.24 24.24 -12.63
CA GLU A 544 0.30 24.43 -11.53
C GLU A 544 -0.65 23.25 -11.36
N LEU A 545 -1.26 22.79 -12.48
CA LEU A 545 -2.16 21.63 -12.49
C LEU A 545 -1.45 20.33 -12.12
N LYS A 546 -0.21 20.12 -12.63
CA LYS A 546 0.53 18.89 -12.36
C LYS A 546 0.91 18.73 -10.90
N TYR A 547 1.29 19.84 -10.25
CA TYR A 547 1.77 19.84 -8.88
C TYR A 547 0.72 20.34 -7.87
N GLY A 548 -0.50 20.69 -8.33
CA GLY A 548 -1.63 21.05 -7.47
C GLY A 548 -1.54 22.44 -6.84
N PHE A 549 -0.78 23.37 -7.44
CA PHE A 549 -0.66 24.75 -6.98
C PHE A 549 -1.73 25.67 -7.58
N LYS A 550 -2.11 26.73 -6.85
CA LYS A 550 -3.14 27.68 -7.29
C LYS A 550 -2.58 28.77 -8.19
N ASP A 551 -1.32 29.15 -8.03
CA ASP A 551 -0.65 30.23 -8.71
C ASP A 551 0.86 29.97 -8.83
N TRP A 552 1.53 30.72 -9.72
CA TRP A 552 2.96 30.61 -9.98
C TRP A 552 3.82 30.98 -8.77
N ASP A 553 3.38 31.95 -7.95
CA ASP A 553 4.10 32.33 -6.74
C ASP A 553 4.11 31.20 -5.72
N SER A 554 3.06 30.37 -5.66
CA SER A 554 3.04 29.17 -4.84
C SER A 554 4.02 28.10 -5.35
N VAL A 555 4.19 27.95 -6.68
CA VAL A 555 5.24 27.10 -7.27
C VAL A 555 6.64 27.61 -6.90
N CYS A 556 6.87 28.92 -7.05
CA CYS A 556 8.15 29.55 -6.66
C CYS A 556 8.43 29.37 -5.17
N ALA A 557 7.43 29.59 -4.30
CA ALA A 557 7.57 29.36 -2.86
C ALA A 557 7.93 27.89 -2.55
N ALA A 558 7.33 26.93 -3.26
CA ALA A 558 7.64 25.51 -3.11
C ALA A 558 9.09 25.19 -3.50
N VAL A 559 9.59 25.80 -4.58
CA VAL A 559 11.01 25.70 -4.96
C VAL A 559 11.92 26.35 -3.92
N GLY A 560 11.55 27.55 -3.42
CA GLY A 560 12.38 28.31 -2.47
C GLY A 560 12.56 27.62 -1.12
N HIS A 561 11.56 26.90 -0.61
CA HIS A 561 11.70 26.12 0.63
C HIS A 561 12.20 24.68 0.40
N GLY A 562 12.42 24.25 -0.87
CA GLY A 562 12.97 22.94 -1.21
C GLY A 562 11.94 21.80 -1.35
N GLY A 563 10.64 22.11 -1.34
CA GLY A 563 9.57 21.12 -1.54
C GLY A 563 9.40 20.69 -2.99
N LEU A 564 9.89 21.49 -3.96
CA LEU A 564 9.91 21.19 -5.37
C LEU A 564 11.29 21.50 -5.94
N LYS A 565 11.88 20.59 -6.71
CA LYS A 565 13.20 20.82 -7.33
C LYS A 565 13.07 21.67 -8.58
N GLU A 566 14.00 22.58 -8.81
CA GLU A 566 14.07 23.48 -9.97
C GLU A 566 13.97 22.73 -11.29
N GLY A 567 14.71 21.62 -11.37
CA GLY A 567 14.74 20.76 -12.57
C GLY A 567 13.38 20.12 -12.90
N GLN A 568 12.54 19.83 -11.89
CA GLN A 568 11.20 19.25 -12.14
C GLN A 568 10.27 20.28 -12.81
N VAL A 569 10.33 21.53 -12.36
CA VAL A 569 9.55 22.64 -12.91
C VAL A 569 9.98 22.92 -14.35
N ILE A 570 11.27 23.14 -14.56
CA ILE A 570 11.82 23.51 -15.87
C ILE A 570 11.67 22.37 -16.90
N ASN A 571 11.94 21.13 -16.52
CA ASN A 571 11.75 19.99 -17.41
C ASN A 571 10.29 19.82 -17.82
N LYS A 572 9.34 20.12 -16.94
CA LYS A 572 7.91 20.06 -17.28
C LYS A 572 7.53 21.17 -18.27
N MET A 573 8.02 22.39 -18.06
CA MET A 573 7.80 23.50 -19.00
C MET A 573 8.38 23.19 -20.38
N GLN A 574 9.59 22.64 -20.46
CA GLN A 574 10.23 22.22 -21.71
C GLN A 574 9.47 21.06 -22.41
N GLU A 575 8.91 20.12 -21.63
CA GLU A 575 8.10 19.05 -22.19
C GLU A 575 6.86 19.61 -22.92
N GLU A 576 6.19 20.60 -22.32
CA GLU A 576 5.01 21.24 -22.92
C GLU A 576 5.41 22.12 -24.11
N ASP A 577 6.52 22.86 -24.04
CA ASP A 577 7.06 23.61 -25.18
C ASP A 577 7.35 22.70 -26.39
N ARG A 578 8.01 21.55 -26.17
CA ARG A 578 8.29 20.56 -27.22
C ARG A 578 7.01 19.95 -27.80
N LYS A 579 5.95 19.77 -27.01
CA LYS A 579 4.66 19.27 -27.53
C LYS A 579 3.98 20.26 -28.44
N ILE A 580 3.98 21.56 -28.07
CA ILE A 580 3.35 22.63 -28.85
C ILE A 580 4.16 22.91 -30.12
N GLN A 581 5.49 22.91 -30.05
CA GLN A 581 6.34 23.07 -31.25
C GLN A 581 6.14 21.91 -32.23
N LYS A 582 6.01 20.65 -31.73
CA LYS A 582 5.70 19.51 -32.60
C LYS A 582 4.32 19.61 -33.25
N GLN A 583 3.31 20.13 -32.58
CA GLN A 583 1.99 20.35 -33.13
C GLN A 583 2.01 21.44 -34.24
N LYS A 584 2.69 22.56 -34.01
CA LYS A 584 2.82 23.64 -35.03
C LYS A 584 3.59 23.18 -36.26
N ILE A 585 4.66 22.40 -36.09
CA ILE A 585 5.44 21.86 -37.21
C ILE A 585 4.62 20.85 -38.02
N THR A 586 3.71 20.10 -37.39
CA THR A 586 2.89 19.09 -38.07
C THR A 586 1.81 19.74 -38.94
N ASP A 587 1.18 20.83 -38.50
CA ASP A 587 0.09 21.48 -39.23
C ASP A 587 0.62 22.32 -40.44
N GLU A 588 1.73 23.03 -40.28
CA GLU A 588 2.34 23.81 -41.40
C GLU A 588 3.06 22.92 -42.40
N GLN A 589 3.72 21.84 -41.99
CA GLN A 589 4.39 20.90 -42.90
C GLN A 589 3.43 19.99 -43.64
N ILE A 590 2.27 19.65 -43.09
CA ILE A 590 1.23 18.92 -43.81
C ILE A 590 0.64 19.80 -44.92
N LEU A 591 0.45 21.10 -44.69
CA LEU A 591 -0.05 22.02 -45.72
C LEU A 591 0.97 22.28 -46.80
N GLN A 592 2.27 22.43 -46.51
CA GLN A 592 3.32 22.63 -47.51
C GLN A 592 3.66 21.36 -48.28
N LYS A 593 3.78 20.21 -47.62
CA LYS A 593 4.08 18.91 -48.29
C LYS A 593 2.94 18.39 -49.15
N THR A 594 1.68 18.70 -48.84
CA THR A 594 0.55 18.38 -49.74
C THR A 594 0.52 19.26 -50.99
N THR A 595 1.03 20.50 -50.92
CA THR A 595 1.14 21.39 -52.09
C THR A 595 2.37 21.09 -52.98
N GLU A 596 3.50 20.72 -52.36
CA GLU A 596 4.73 20.35 -53.06
C GLU A 596 4.70 18.93 -53.66
N ALA A 597 4.05 17.96 -52.97
CA ALA A 597 3.87 16.60 -53.48
C ALA A 597 2.93 16.55 -54.71
N ALA A 598 1.97 17.46 -54.81
CA ALA A 598 1.11 17.60 -55.99
C ALA A 598 1.84 18.22 -57.19
N GLN A 599 2.90 19.01 -56.97
CA GLN A 599 3.72 19.62 -58.01
C GLN A 599 4.92 18.75 -58.44
N ALA A 600 5.47 17.90 -57.52
CA ALA A 600 6.62 17.03 -57.80
C ALA A 600 6.23 15.69 -58.47
N ALA A 601 4.96 15.26 -58.41
CA ALA A 601 4.48 14.08 -59.12
C ALA A 601 4.42 14.22 -60.63
N ALA A 602 4.69 15.40 -61.14
CA ALA A 602 4.64 15.71 -62.61
C ALA A 602 6.01 15.78 -63.31
N ALA A 603 7.15 15.60 -62.63
CA ALA A 603 8.47 15.73 -63.25
C ALA A 603 9.50 14.70 -62.67
N ASN A 604 9.76 13.70 -63.53
CA ASN A 604 10.94 12.84 -63.62
C ASN A 604 11.19 11.67 -62.64
N PRO A 605 11.22 10.44 -63.22
CA PRO A 605 11.73 9.26 -62.45
C PRO A 605 13.21 9.05 -62.85
N GLU A 606 14.12 9.16 -61.93
CA GLU A 606 15.41 8.46 -61.81
C GLU A 606 16.39 9.24 -60.96
N LYS A 607 16.70 8.65 -59.80
CA LYS A 607 18.00 8.44 -59.18
C LYS A 607 17.87 8.36 -57.64
N LYS A 608 17.80 7.14 -57.15
CA LYS A 608 18.02 6.83 -55.72
C LYS A 608 19.49 7.05 -55.41
N LYS A 609 19.80 8.00 -54.53
CA LYS A 609 21.04 8.03 -53.75
C LYS A 609 20.70 7.72 -52.29
N ASP A 610 21.31 6.66 -51.79
CA ASP A 610 21.29 6.29 -50.39
C ASP A 610 21.98 7.38 -49.57
N GLU A 611 21.21 8.11 -48.75
CA GLU A 611 21.76 9.03 -47.77
C GLU A 611 21.85 8.31 -46.41
N LYS A 612 23.06 8.37 -45.77
CA LYS A 612 23.44 7.73 -44.53
C LYS A 612 22.62 8.25 -43.36
N SER A 613 21.94 7.37 -42.61
CA SER A 613 21.34 7.71 -41.33
C SER A 613 22.44 7.84 -40.28
N LYS A 614 22.34 8.84 -39.40
CA LYS A 614 23.22 9.01 -38.23
C LYS A 614 23.03 7.84 -37.28
N GLY A 615 23.93 6.83 -37.26
CA GLY A 615 23.88 5.70 -36.36
C GLY A 615 24.33 4.36 -36.92
N GLY A 616 24.80 4.29 -38.19
CA GLY A 616 25.36 3.06 -38.77
C GLY A 616 24.34 1.94 -39.04
N ILE A 617 23.06 2.26 -39.15
CA ILE A 617 21.99 1.30 -39.48
C ILE A 617 21.17 1.82 -40.63
N VAL A 618 20.87 0.93 -41.59
CA VAL A 618 19.95 1.14 -42.68
C VAL A 618 18.66 0.39 -42.43
N VAL A 619 17.53 1.09 -42.48
CA VAL A 619 16.20 0.49 -42.34
C VAL A 619 15.52 0.54 -43.68
N ARG A 620 15.15 -0.61 -44.26
CA ARG A 620 14.54 -0.69 -45.57
C ARG A 620 13.16 -0.03 -45.59
N GLY A 621 13.00 1.02 -46.37
CA GLY A 621 11.70 1.69 -46.62
C GLY A 621 11.37 2.83 -45.65
N ALA A 622 12.29 3.26 -44.78
CA ALA A 622 12.09 4.39 -43.89
C ALA A 622 13.28 5.36 -43.96
N ASN A 623 13.25 6.28 -44.88
CA ASN A 623 14.22 7.36 -44.96
C ASN A 623 13.80 8.48 -43.98
N ASP A 624 14.73 9.01 -43.17
CA ASP A 624 14.51 10.12 -42.23
C ASP A 624 13.69 9.83 -40.97
N VAL A 625 13.70 8.60 -40.48
CA VAL A 625 13.04 8.25 -39.21
C VAL A 625 14.08 8.11 -38.08
N ALA A 626 13.79 8.67 -36.91
CA ALA A 626 14.65 8.54 -35.73
C ALA A 626 14.79 7.07 -35.31
N VAL A 627 16.03 6.53 -35.38
CA VAL A 627 16.37 5.17 -34.98
C VAL A 627 16.94 5.20 -33.58
N ARG A 628 16.52 4.26 -32.74
CA ARG A 628 17.02 4.10 -31.35
C ARG A 628 17.30 2.65 -31.06
N PHE A 629 18.39 2.39 -30.33
CA PHE A 629 18.67 1.06 -29.80
C PHE A 629 17.76 0.73 -28.64
N SER A 630 17.23 -0.48 -28.64
CA SER A 630 16.37 -0.99 -27.58
C SER A 630 17.21 -1.33 -26.34
N LYS A 631 16.77 -0.84 -25.19
CA LYS A 631 17.44 -1.12 -23.91
C LYS A 631 17.17 -2.54 -23.38
N CYS A 632 16.20 -3.26 -23.94
CA CYS A 632 15.87 -4.61 -23.50
C CYS A 632 16.87 -5.66 -23.98
N CYS A 633 17.52 -5.47 -25.14
CA CYS A 633 18.45 -6.44 -25.70
C CYS A 633 19.82 -5.84 -26.10
N ASN A 634 20.00 -4.52 -25.99
CA ASN A 634 21.23 -3.78 -26.25
C ASN A 634 21.98 -4.30 -27.49
N PRO A 635 21.43 -4.11 -28.71
CA PRO A 635 22.04 -4.62 -29.94
C PRO A 635 23.37 -3.92 -30.21
N VAL A 636 24.38 -4.68 -30.63
CA VAL A 636 25.71 -4.19 -30.99
C VAL A 636 26.06 -4.58 -32.44
N PRO A 637 27.00 -3.89 -33.12
CA PRO A 637 27.40 -4.26 -34.48
C PRO A 637 27.81 -5.73 -34.59
N GLY A 638 27.21 -6.41 -35.61
CA GLY A 638 27.37 -7.83 -35.80
C GLY A 638 26.23 -8.72 -35.26
N ASP A 639 25.29 -8.14 -34.48
CA ASP A 639 24.06 -8.83 -34.11
C ASP A 639 23.09 -8.82 -35.32
N GLU A 640 22.27 -9.89 -35.43
CA GLU A 640 21.09 -9.84 -36.32
C GLU A 640 20.04 -8.93 -35.68
N ILE A 641 19.59 -7.93 -36.43
CA ILE A 641 18.72 -6.88 -35.95
C ILE A 641 17.43 -6.75 -36.73
N VAL A 642 16.40 -6.25 -36.09
CA VAL A 642 15.11 -5.92 -36.68
C VAL A 642 14.59 -4.60 -36.08
N GLY A 643 14.00 -3.76 -36.90
CA GLY A 643 13.37 -2.52 -36.48
C GLY A 643 11.92 -2.77 -36.02
N PHE A 644 11.48 -2.13 -34.96
CA PHE A 644 10.10 -2.09 -34.52
C PHE A 644 9.59 -0.65 -34.57
N ILE A 645 8.53 -0.41 -35.32
CA ILE A 645 7.92 0.92 -35.50
C ILE A 645 7.12 1.26 -34.24
N THR A 646 7.59 2.21 -33.46
CA THR A 646 6.94 2.66 -32.25
C THR A 646 5.97 3.80 -32.51
N ARG A 647 4.84 3.84 -31.80
CA ARG A 647 3.86 4.94 -31.95
C ARG A 647 4.47 6.25 -31.41
N GLY A 648 4.80 7.17 -32.31
CA GLY A 648 5.29 8.52 -31.99
C GLY A 648 6.73 8.65 -31.48
N ARG A 649 7.58 7.59 -31.57
CA ARG A 649 8.97 7.61 -31.09
C ARG A 649 10.02 7.15 -32.10
N GLY A 650 9.66 6.92 -33.34
CA GLY A 650 10.55 6.40 -34.36
C GLY A 650 10.67 4.87 -34.35
N ILE A 651 11.79 4.35 -34.87
CA ILE A 651 12.07 2.92 -34.96
C ILE A 651 12.99 2.50 -33.83
N SER A 652 12.58 1.48 -33.07
CA SER A 652 13.40 0.83 -32.05
C SER A 652 14.09 -0.40 -32.63
N ILE A 653 15.41 -0.46 -32.58
CA ILE A 653 16.19 -1.58 -33.08
C ILE A 653 16.36 -2.61 -31.98
N HIS A 654 15.96 -3.83 -32.27
CA HIS A 654 16.08 -4.99 -31.40
C HIS A 654 16.94 -6.07 -32.04
N ARG A 655 17.53 -6.94 -31.25
CA ARG A 655 18.07 -8.20 -31.72
C ARG A 655 16.92 -9.15 -32.10
N THR A 656 17.13 -9.99 -33.11
CA THR A 656 16.12 -10.96 -33.56
C THR A 656 15.75 -12.01 -32.50
N ASP A 657 16.66 -12.29 -31.55
CA ASP A 657 16.47 -13.21 -30.43
C ASP A 657 15.90 -12.55 -29.15
N CYS A 658 15.48 -11.28 -29.22
CA CYS A 658 14.93 -10.55 -28.08
C CYS A 658 13.61 -11.18 -27.60
N VAL A 659 13.52 -11.49 -26.28
CA VAL A 659 12.33 -12.09 -25.65
C VAL A 659 11.06 -11.25 -25.89
N ASN A 660 11.19 -9.92 -25.90
CA ASN A 660 10.08 -9.02 -26.16
C ASN A 660 9.56 -9.07 -27.60
N LEU A 661 10.41 -9.44 -28.57
CA LEU A 661 10.01 -9.67 -29.95
C LEU A 661 9.42 -11.08 -30.13
N LEU A 662 10.03 -12.08 -29.50
CA LEU A 662 9.57 -13.49 -29.58
C LEU A 662 8.17 -13.66 -28.98
N ASN A 663 7.85 -12.92 -27.91
CA ASN A 663 6.55 -12.95 -27.22
C ASN A 663 5.57 -11.87 -27.72
N MET A 664 5.85 -11.23 -28.86
CA MET A 664 5.01 -10.17 -29.40
C MET A 664 3.69 -10.72 -29.95
N PRO A 665 2.55 -10.05 -29.65
CA PRO A 665 1.25 -10.39 -30.24
C PRO A 665 1.27 -10.31 -31.78
N GLU A 666 0.51 -11.17 -32.41
CA GLU A 666 0.46 -11.27 -33.89
C GLU A 666 0.02 -9.95 -34.55
N SER A 667 -0.84 -9.19 -33.88
CA SER A 667 -1.27 -7.84 -34.31
C SER A 667 -0.15 -6.80 -34.42
N ASP A 668 0.92 -6.94 -33.64
CA ASP A 668 2.05 -6.01 -33.62
C ASP A 668 3.20 -6.44 -34.53
N ARG A 669 3.19 -7.69 -35.02
CA ARG A 669 4.21 -8.19 -36.01
C ARG A 669 4.22 -7.43 -37.30
N ALA A 670 3.09 -6.89 -37.71
CA ALA A 670 2.98 -6.01 -38.91
C ALA A 670 3.79 -4.70 -38.79
N ARG A 671 4.30 -4.37 -37.60
CA ARG A 671 5.12 -3.19 -37.30
C ARG A 671 6.62 -3.48 -37.29
N LEU A 672 7.02 -4.72 -37.60
CA LEU A 672 8.41 -5.10 -37.77
C LEU A 672 8.88 -4.67 -39.17
N ILE A 673 10.11 -4.15 -39.24
CA ILE A 673 10.76 -3.66 -40.47
C ILE A 673 12.19 -4.19 -40.51
N GLU A 674 12.66 -4.54 -41.72
CA GLU A 674 14.03 -5.01 -41.88
C GLU A 674 15.04 -3.91 -41.59
N ALA A 675 16.04 -4.25 -40.78
CA ALA A 675 17.15 -3.36 -40.42
C ALA A 675 18.47 -4.09 -40.54
N GLU A 676 19.47 -3.43 -41.07
CA GLU A 676 20.82 -3.97 -41.29
C GLU A 676 21.89 -3.00 -40.79
N TRP A 677 22.98 -3.54 -40.25
CA TRP A 677 24.16 -2.74 -39.90
C TRP A 677 24.91 -2.32 -41.16
N GLN A 678 25.17 -1.02 -41.29
CA GLN A 678 26.05 -0.49 -42.32
C GLN A 678 27.35 -0.01 -41.65
N VAL A 679 28.24 -0.97 -41.32
CA VAL A 679 29.56 -0.67 -40.77
C VAL A 679 30.53 -0.33 -41.93
N SER A 680 30.98 0.91 -42.01
CA SER A 680 32.12 1.28 -42.88
C SER A 680 33.41 1.13 -42.01
N GLU A 681 34.47 0.59 -42.59
CA GLU A 681 35.79 0.41 -41.94
C GLU A 681 36.42 1.68 -41.31
N ALA A 682 35.78 2.85 -41.52
CA ALA A 682 36.21 4.15 -41.01
C ALA A 682 35.60 4.55 -39.65
N ASP A 683 34.62 3.80 -39.08
CA ASP A 683 33.89 4.18 -37.87
C ASP A 683 34.30 3.34 -36.63
N THR A 684 35.57 3.00 -36.49
CA THR A 684 36.12 2.19 -35.34
C THR A 684 36.14 2.89 -33.99
N THR A 685 35.55 4.06 -33.85
CA THR A 685 35.61 4.84 -32.59
C THR A 685 34.26 4.84 -31.80
N GLN A 686 33.20 4.28 -32.35
CA GLN A 686 31.92 4.19 -31.63
C GLN A 686 31.85 2.94 -30.74
N THR A 687 31.58 3.14 -29.44
CA THR A 687 31.39 2.06 -28.47
C THR A 687 29.90 1.87 -28.21
N TYR A 688 29.50 0.63 -27.91
CA TYR A 688 28.12 0.21 -27.63
C TYR A 688 28.06 -0.51 -26.29
N THR A 689 27.17 -0.08 -25.42
CA THR A 689 27.02 -0.68 -24.08
C THR A 689 26.29 -2.01 -24.16
N THR A 690 26.87 -3.07 -23.61
CA THR A 690 26.26 -4.39 -23.48
C THR A 690 26.28 -4.84 -22.03
N GLU A 691 25.46 -5.85 -21.68
CA GLU A 691 25.39 -6.42 -20.34
C GLU A 691 25.38 -7.95 -20.40
N ILE A 692 26.17 -8.58 -19.52
CA ILE A 692 26.24 -10.03 -19.35
C ILE A 692 25.97 -10.43 -17.91
N ASN A 693 25.34 -11.59 -17.74
CA ASN A 693 25.17 -12.27 -16.46
C ASN A 693 26.07 -13.50 -16.40
N ILE A 694 26.99 -13.54 -15.45
CA ILE A 694 27.91 -14.63 -15.21
C ILE A 694 27.39 -15.44 -14.01
N TYR A 695 27.04 -16.67 -14.23
CA TYR A 695 26.63 -17.61 -13.18
C TYR A 695 27.82 -18.47 -12.76
N ALA A 696 28.20 -18.41 -11.49
CA ALA A 696 29.37 -19.08 -10.99
C ALA A 696 29.17 -19.66 -9.58
N ASN A 697 30.01 -20.62 -9.19
CA ASN A 697 30.15 -21.03 -7.80
C ASN A 697 30.91 -19.95 -7.02
N ASN A 698 30.32 -19.49 -5.90
CA ASN A 698 30.93 -18.43 -5.12
C ASN A 698 32.24 -18.91 -4.45
N ARG A 699 33.36 -18.24 -4.76
CA ARG A 699 34.65 -18.47 -4.14
C ARG A 699 35.45 -17.17 -3.96
N LYS A 700 36.36 -17.18 -3.03
CA LYS A 700 37.25 -16.02 -2.84
C LYS A 700 38.09 -15.78 -4.11
N GLY A 701 38.15 -14.53 -4.56
CA GLY A 701 38.93 -14.14 -5.74
C GLY A 701 38.19 -14.16 -7.07
N LEU A 702 37.00 -14.78 -7.17
CA LEU A 702 36.20 -14.88 -8.42
C LEU A 702 36.01 -13.51 -9.11
N LEU A 703 35.56 -12.50 -8.37
CA LEU A 703 35.35 -11.16 -8.92
C LEU A 703 36.67 -10.53 -9.41
N ALA A 704 37.78 -10.73 -8.68
CA ALA A 704 39.06 -10.19 -9.06
C ALA A 704 39.60 -10.83 -10.35
N GLU A 705 39.43 -12.15 -10.52
CA GLU A 705 39.83 -12.86 -11.75
C GLU A 705 38.98 -12.43 -12.94
N VAL A 706 37.67 -12.30 -12.78
CA VAL A 706 36.78 -11.80 -13.83
C VAL A 706 37.14 -10.36 -14.21
N SER A 707 37.36 -9.47 -13.23
CA SER A 707 37.72 -8.07 -13.50
C SER A 707 39.06 -7.93 -14.16
N LYS A 708 40.03 -8.83 -13.87
CA LYS A 708 41.35 -8.86 -14.51
C LYS A 708 41.24 -9.10 -16.01
N ILE A 709 40.32 -9.90 -16.50
CA ILE A 709 40.09 -10.15 -17.92
C ILE A 709 39.71 -8.87 -18.66
N PHE A 710 38.86 -8.02 -18.05
CA PHE A 710 38.49 -6.73 -18.65
C PHE A 710 39.67 -5.78 -18.69
N LEU A 711 40.49 -5.75 -17.64
CA LEU A 711 41.74 -4.97 -17.61
C LEU A 711 42.72 -5.43 -18.70
N GLU A 712 42.90 -6.76 -18.89
CA GLU A 712 43.76 -7.31 -19.94
C GLU A 712 43.28 -7.02 -21.36
N LEU A 713 42.01 -6.77 -21.54
CA LEU A 713 41.38 -6.46 -22.83
C LEU A 713 41.19 -4.96 -23.06
N ASP A 714 41.66 -4.12 -22.12
CA ASP A 714 41.49 -2.66 -22.11
C ASP A 714 40.06 -2.21 -22.30
N ILE A 715 39.15 -2.79 -21.48
CA ILE A 715 37.69 -2.54 -21.54
C ILE A 715 37.24 -1.96 -20.22
N ASP A 716 36.60 -0.80 -20.26
CA ASP A 716 36.01 -0.14 -19.11
C ASP A 716 34.71 -0.79 -18.69
N ILE A 717 34.59 -1.14 -17.39
CA ILE A 717 33.38 -1.66 -16.81
C ILE A 717 32.54 -0.52 -16.26
N ILE A 718 31.29 -0.39 -16.74
CA ILE A 718 30.38 0.68 -16.33
C ILE A 718 29.71 0.33 -15.00
N THR A 719 29.19 -0.90 -14.88
CA THR A 719 28.53 -1.38 -13.65
C THR A 719 28.89 -2.82 -13.34
N ILE A 720 29.01 -3.12 -12.05
CA ILE A 720 29.12 -4.49 -11.55
C ILE A 720 28.12 -4.65 -10.41
N ASN A 721 27.25 -5.65 -10.52
CA ASN A 721 26.38 -6.10 -9.46
C ASN A 721 26.66 -7.57 -9.13
N VAL A 722 26.97 -7.86 -7.88
CA VAL A 722 27.22 -9.23 -7.43
C VAL A 722 26.16 -9.65 -6.44
N SER A 723 25.45 -10.72 -6.72
CA SER A 723 24.46 -11.30 -5.84
C SER A 723 24.80 -12.76 -5.53
N ASN A 724 24.76 -13.11 -4.24
CA ASN A 724 25.01 -14.45 -3.78
C ASN A 724 23.73 -15.08 -3.25
N ASN A 725 23.46 -16.34 -3.63
CA ASN A 725 22.34 -17.08 -3.05
C ASN A 725 22.82 -17.97 -1.89
N LYS A 726 21.87 -18.42 -1.05
CA LYS A 726 22.13 -19.27 0.11
C LYS A 726 22.69 -20.67 -0.25
N LYS A 727 22.75 -21.03 -1.55
CA LYS A 727 23.28 -22.31 -2.05
C LYS A 727 24.71 -22.20 -2.58
N GLY A 728 25.42 -21.11 -2.26
CA GLY A 728 26.82 -20.92 -2.66
C GLY A 728 27.03 -20.59 -4.15
N ARG A 729 25.99 -20.14 -4.87
CA ARG A 729 26.11 -19.66 -6.25
C ARG A 729 26.12 -18.14 -6.26
N ALA A 730 27.01 -17.57 -7.07
CA ALA A 730 27.12 -16.15 -7.35
C ALA A 730 26.60 -15.83 -8.75
N THR A 731 25.89 -14.73 -8.88
CA THR A 731 25.55 -14.11 -10.17
C THR A 731 26.21 -12.75 -10.23
N LEU A 732 27.08 -12.54 -11.24
CA LEU A 732 27.72 -11.28 -11.51
C LEU A 732 27.08 -10.67 -12.76
N SER A 733 26.35 -9.57 -12.61
CA SER A 733 25.82 -8.78 -13.72
C SER A 733 26.77 -7.64 -14.01
N MET A 734 27.32 -7.59 -15.21
CA MET A 734 28.34 -6.64 -15.62
C MET A 734 27.93 -5.93 -16.90
N SER A 735 27.94 -4.58 -16.89
CA SER A 735 27.78 -3.78 -18.11
C SER A 735 29.08 -3.08 -18.48
N PHE A 736 29.38 -3.04 -19.76
CA PHE A 736 30.63 -2.51 -20.31
C PHE A 736 30.46 -2.10 -21.78
N ASP A 737 31.37 -1.28 -22.28
CA ASP A 737 31.35 -0.78 -23.64
C ASP A 737 32.24 -1.62 -24.58
N ILE A 738 31.74 -1.95 -25.75
CA ILE A 738 32.42 -2.74 -26.79
C ILE A 738 32.18 -2.15 -28.17
N THR A 739 33.01 -2.53 -29.14
CA THR A 739 32.90 -2.10 -30.55
C THR A 739 32.04 -3.02 -31.38
N GLY A 740 31.76 -4.27 -30.94
CA GLY A 740 30.94 -5.22 -31.66
C GLY A 740 30.94 -6.64 -31.07
N VAL A 741 30.20 -7.54 -31.72
CA VAL A 741 30.00 -8.95 -31.28
C VAL A 741 31.28 -9.75 -31.20
N GLU A 742 32.28 -9.48 -32.07
CA GLU A 742 33.57 -10.19 -32.01
C GLU A 742 34.32 -9.93 -30.70
N GLN A 743 34.35 -8.67 -30.24
CA GLN A 743 34.94 -8.31 -28.97
C GLN A 743 34.20 -8.94 -27.81
N LEU A 744 32.85 -8.97 -27.84
CA LEU A 744 32.05 -9.64 -26.85
C LEU A 744 32.37 -11.14 -26.74
N ASN A 745 32.45 -11.82 -27.90
CA ASN A 745 32.76 -13.25 -27.93
C ASN A 745 34.15 -13.57 -27.35
N ARG A 746 35.17 -12.70 -27.55
CA ARG A 746 36.48 -12.85 -26.93
C ARG A 746 36.41 -12.71 -25.40
N ILE A 747 35.60 -11.78 -24.91
CA ILE A 747 35.40 -11.59 -23.47
C ILE A 747 34.72 -12.85 -22.88
N ILE A 748 33.63 -13.31 -23.48
CA ILE A 748 32.89 -14.49 -23.04
C ILE A 748 33.79 -15.73 -23.04
N ALA A 749 34.61 -15.94 -24.09
CA ALA A 749 35.50 -17.09 -24.17
C ALA A 749 36.57 -17.08 -23.07
N LYS A 750 37.10 -15.90 -22.68
CA LYS A 750 38.05 -15.79 -21.55
C LYS A 750 37.39 -16.02 -20.21
N ILE A 751 36.18 -15.48 -20.00
CA ILE A 751 35.45 -15.62 -18.73
C ILE A 751 35.03 -17.09 -18.52
N ARG A 752 34.68 -17.82 -19.57
CA ARG A 752 34.34 -19.26 -19.49
C ARG A 752 35.50 -20.12 -18.95
N ASN A 753 36.72 -19.67 -19.12
CA ASN A 753 37.90 -20.38 -18.63
C ASN A 753 38.23 -20.10 -17.15
N VAL A 754 37.49 -19.19 -16.50
CA VAL A 754 37.66 -18.89 -15.08
C VAL A 754 37.05 -20.04 -14.26
N GLU A 755 37.86 -20.59 -13.35
CA GLU A 755 37.42 -21.69 -12.50
C GLU A 755 36.18 -21.30 -11.68
N GLY A 756 35.15 -22.13 -11.72
CA GLY A 756 33.89 -21.91 -10.99
C GLY A 756 32.78 -21.19 -11.79
N VAL A 757 33.09 -20.68 -12.99
CA VAL A 757 32.06 -20.17 -13.90
C VAL A 757 31.25 -21.35 -14.45
N ILE A 758 29.92 -21.25 -14.35
CA ILE A 758 28.96 -22.30 -14.76
C ILE A 758 28.38 -21.95 -16.12
N ASP A 759 27.94 -20.71 -16.27
CA ASP A 759 27.31 -20.23 -17.50
C ASP A 759 27.42 -18.70 -17.62
N ILE A 760 27.32 -18.21 -18.85
CA ILE A 760 27.36 -16.78 -19.17
C ILE A 760 26.22 -16.50 -20.14
N GLU A 761 25.31 -15.63 -19.72
CA GLU A 761 24.19 -15.19 -20.55
C GLU A 761 24.32 -13.70 -20.87
N ARG A 762 24.08 -13.33 -22.11
CA ARG A 762 23.86 -11.95 -22.47
C ARG A 762 22.41 -11.59 -22.14
N THR A 763 22.20 -10.46 -21.47
CA THR A 763 20.85 -10.00 -21.11
C THR A 763 19.95 -9.94 -22.34
N ALA A 764 18.87 -10.73 -22.32
CA ALA A 764 17.91 -10.85 -23.42
C ALA A 764 16.58 -10.12 -23.11
N GLY A 765 16.62 -9.03 -22.34
CA GLY A 765 15.50 -8.17 -22.03
C GLY A 765 14.73 -8.53 -20.77
#